data_0227ffcafba0fa65104d91aa4c145ae5
#
_entry.id   0227ffcafba0fa65104d91aa4c145ae5
#
_cell.length_a   1.000
_cell.length_b   1.000
_cell.length_c   1.000
_cell.angle_alpha   90.00
_cell.angle_beta   90.00
_cell.angle_gamma   90.00
#
_symmetry.space_group_name_H-M   'P 1'
#
loop_
_entity.id
_entity.type
_entity.pdbx_description
1 polymer ?
#
loop_
_entity_poly.entity_id
_entity_poly.type
_entity_poly.pdbx_seq_one_letter_code
_entity_poly.pdbx_strand_id
1 'polypeptide(L)'
;VPGAVPTVPRTLPVPRHRIGPVVEALLHLARNRGADELSRRLAGLIEAADEFLTAGEALAEPEAWVPRQLGSPDRERAARVVDGVVGGAEAGAGGLADGPVPSGGRGATDGAESPGPRGGRSGTAASRSTAEPLTEPSAPSAAGSSSPHSTPLRTGRATWENAATPRARAAAPRRTDGAGPARDPRPALAPWWAVRLLGETLLRLPDCTPYLGVLRVLAGWIVERARERGVPQDFGPWFWAALALPAEERADLLRRLVVADGTGGDDRFLAAAGEFLGADARTAQPLLCAWFGDDRRLPALPAATVATAAQALLYTHREGHADTLVDALVADGHERADELLSTLAEEDPGAVCRGVARWAVDPRPARRVAAVAYGLRAAPYAASEADRELLRVAAATLLSRTADAALHGGALALLVRDPVSRGRYVEQAAARFAAAQDPQLTAAALGVALASHPAPVLDAYRRRLAAPGSQAGDVLRVLAEEAAPAVAAPATEFAAALLRARPGTAGHVAAYAERRLARGGADAEVGALVRAAFRTGPPSVRAALAPLVAAPGDAPGAALRGELLAELLREETHPDVLEALLVALVVRHDTRPGAAPEERAGHAARLRSAVLRVGTVLARGPEGGRRLDRRLAELARTVPGFAAYALAWYDEDPGVWRALVGSGGLRTIEDVAASGGRTAPAGTPDAERVPSAWHS
;
A
#
# COMPACT_ATOMS: atom_id res chain seq x y z
N VAL A 1 54.20 23.08 -33.01
CA VAL A 1 52.75 23.00 -33.40
C VAL A 1 52.28 21.62 -33.03
N PRO A 2 51.37 21.42 -32.09
CA PRO A 2 50.87 20.12 -31.75
C PRO A 2 49.98 19.59 -32.87
N GLY A 3 50.13 18.31 -33.18
CA GLY A 3 49.55 17.60 -34.29
C GLY A 3 48.02 17.71 -34.34
N ALA A 4 47.50 18.14 -35.46
CA ALA A 4 46.08 18.10 -35.80
C ALA A 4 45.60 16.63 -35.74
N VAL A 5 44.67 16.36 -34.85
CA VAL A 5 43.86 15.12 -34.86
C VAL A 5 43.20 15.04 -36.25
N PRO A 6 43.33 13.95 -36.99
CA PRO A 6 42.67 13.83 -38.28
C PRO A 6 41.16 13.83 -38.03
N THR A 7 40.53 14.98 -38.29
CA THR A 7 39.08 15.10 -38.39
C THR A 7 38.61 14.09 -39.43
N VAL A 8 37.72 13.20 -39.02
CA VAL A 8 36.93 12.36 -39.92
C VAL A 8 36.33 13.29 -40.97
N PRO A 9 36.47 13.04 -42.29
CA PRO A 9 35.92 13.92 -43.29
C PRO A 9 34.42 14.06 -43.05
N ARG A 10 34.00 15.28 -42.77
CA ARG A 10 32.66 15.68 -42.29
C ARG A 10 31.48 15.35 -43.22
N THR A 11 31.67 14.79 -44.43
CA THR A 11 30.60 14.82 -45.41
C THR A 11 30.74 13.91 -46.62
N LEU A 12 30.92 12.61 -46.47
CA LEU A 12 30.61 11.70 -47.57
C LEU A 12 29.56 10.70 -47.16
N PRO A 13 28.29 10.84 -47.62
CA PRO A 13 27.25 9.88 -47.34
C PRO A 13 27.66 8.51 -47.92
N VAL A 14 27.60 7.47 -47.07
CA VAL A 14 27.90 6.11 -47.50
C VAL A 14 26.70 5.58 -48.28
N PRO A 15 26.85 5.24 -49.57
CA PRO A 15 25.76 4.69 -50.36
C PRO A 15 25.28 3.36 -49.79
N ARG A 16 23.99 3.07 -49.90
CA ARG A 16 23.35 1.86 -49.34
C ARG A 16 24.11 0.56 -49.63
N HIS A 17 24.61 0.38 -50.87
CA HIS A 17 25.35 -0.80 -51.29
C HIS A 17 26.76 -0.94 -50.65
N ARG A 18 27.28 0.11 -50.01
CA ARG A 18 28.58 0.10 -49.33
C ARG A 18 28.47 -0.02 -47.81
N ILE A 19 27.29 0.00 -47.24
CA ILE A 19 27.12 -0.12 -45.79
C ILE A 19 27.71 -1.42 -45.27
N GLY A 20 27.35 -2.56 -45.85
CA GLY A 20 27.91 -3.87 -45.50
C GLY A 20 29.43 -3.93 -45.47
N PRO A 21 30.12 -3.57 -46.59
CA PRO A 21 31.57 -3.49 -46.62
C PRO A 21 32.20 -2.55 -45.58
N VAL A 22 31.54 -1.42 -45.24
CA VAL A 22 32.03 -0.49 -44.19
C VAL A 22 31.83 -1.10 -42.79
N VAL A 23 30.73 -1.77 -42.54
CA VAL A 23 30.50 -2.48 -41.26
C VAL A 23 31.58 -3.57 -41.09
N GLU A 24 31.86 -4.37 -42.12
CA GLU A 24 32.94 -5.38 -42.06
C GLU A 24 34.31 -4.74 -41.79
N ALA A 25 34.59 -3.59 -42.39
CA ALA A 25 35.81 -2.83 -42.09
C ALA A 25 35.88 -2.35 -40.64
N LEU A 26 34.75 -1.90 -40.06
CA LEU A 26 34.66 -1.51 -38.66
C LEU A 26 34.84 -2.71 -37.71
N LEU A 27 34.25 -3.85 -38.02
CA LEU A 27 34.43 -5.08 -37.26
C LEU A 27 35.87 -5.61 -37.35
N HIS A 28 36.50 -5.48 -38.53
CA HIS A 28 37.91 -5.81 -38.70
C HIS A 28 38.82 -4.86 -37.90
N LEU A 29 38.47 -3.58 -37.84
CA LEU A 29 39.17 -2.59 -37.01
C LEU A 29 39.13 -2.98 -35.53
N ALA A 30 37.97 -3.44 -35.02
CA ALA A 30 37.82 -3.91 -33.65
C ALA A 30 38.78 -5.08 -33.32
N ARG A 31 38.88 -6.04 -34.26
CA ARG A 31 39.75 -7.23 -34.13
C ARG A 31 41.23 -6.87 -34.14
N ASN A 32 41.63 -5.88 -34.95
CA ASN A 32 43.06 -5.59 -35.18
C ASN A 32 43.62 -4.44 -34.34
N ARG A 33 42.78 -3.46 -33.93
CA ARG A 33 43.20 -2.25 -33.21
C ARG A 33 42.54 -2.08 -31.82
N GLY A 34 41.68 -3.03 -31.46
CA GLY A 34 41.03 -3.06 -30.17
C GLY A 34 39.74 -2.22 -30.07
N ALA A 35 39.05 -2.36 -28.94
CA ALA A 35 37.76 -1.77 -28.70
C ALA A 35 37.77 -0.23 -28.66
N ASP A 36 38.86 0.38 -28.19
CA ASP A 36 38.96 1.85 -28.00
C ASP A 36 38.92 2.59 -29.36
N GLU A 37 39.57 2.06 -30.38
CA GLU A 37 39.53 2.66 -31.73
C GLU A 37 38.14 2.56 -32.32
N LEU A 38 37.49 1.41 -32.21
CA LEU A 38 36.12 1.25 -32.68
C LEU A 38 35.17 2.15 -31.88
N SER A 39 35.31 2.23 -30.58
CA SER A 39 34.49 3.12 -29.71
C SER A 39 34.56 4.57 -30.17
N ARG A 40 35.77 5.07 -30.49
CA ARG A 40 35.93 6.43 -31.01
C ARG A 40 35.20 6.62 -32.36
N ARG A 41 35.23 5.63 -33.22
CA ARG A 41 34.52 5.70 -34.51
C ARG A 41 33.03 5.65 -34.38
N LEU A 42 32.50 4.81 -33.46
CA LEU A 42 31.09 4.71 -33.19
C LEU A 42 30.56 6.00 -32.52
N ALA A 43 31.32 6.60 -31.62
CA ALA A 43 30.98 7.90 -31.03
C ALA A 43 30.87 9.01 -32.08
N GLY A 44 31.84 9.05 -33.05
CA GLY A 44 31.77 9.97 -34.20
C GLY A 44 30.56 9.74 -35.11
N LEU A 45 30.01 8.51 -35.18
CA LEU A 45 28.75 8.27 -35.88
C LEU A 45 27.53 8.82 -35.14
N ILE A 46 27.55 8.82 -33.82
CA ILE A 46 26.46 9.47 -33.00
C ILE A 46 26.48 10.99 -33.22
N GLU A 47 27.68 11.59 -33.19
CA GLU A 47 27.84 13.03 -33.45
C GLU A 47 27.37 13.37 -34.88
N ALA A 48 27.73 12.59 -35.88
CA ALA A 48 27.30 12.79 -37.26
C ALA A 48 25.77 12.63 -37.40
N ALA A 49 25.14 11.70 -36.69
CA ALA A 49 23.68 11.55 -36.65
C ALA A 49 23.00 12.78 -36.03
N ASP A 50 23.61 13.38 -35.02
CA ASP A 50 23.08 14.55 -34.34
C ASP A 50 23.15 15.85 -35.14
N GLU A 51 24.30 16.11 -35.80
CA GLU A 51 24.50 17.32 -36.65
C GLU A 51 23.43 17.43 -37.75
N PHE A 52 23.01 16.32 -38.35
CA PHE A 52 22.07 16.33 -39.44
C PHE A 52 20.60 16.47 -39.00
N LEU A 53 20.30 16.00 -37.81
CA LEU A 53 18.95 16.04 -37.30
C LEU A 53 18.59 17.42 -36.68
N THR A 54 19.57 18.20 -36.25
CA THR A 54 19.40 19.59 -35.82
C THR A 54 19.15 20.55 -36.99
N ALA A 55 19.53 20.22 -38.22
CA ALA A 55 19.34 21.04 -39.40
C ALA A 55 17.88 21.12 -39.93
N GLY A 56 16.91 20.52 -39.27
CA GLY A 56 15.47 20.74 -39.54
C GLY A 56 14.87 19.98 -40.71
N GLU A 57 15.59 19.04 -41.30
CA GLU A 57 15.10 18.24 -42.44
C GLU A 57 14.33 17.03 -41.92
N ALA A 58 13.01 17.03 -42.19
CA ALA A 58 12.17 15.87 -41.95
C ALA A 58 12.70 14.69 -42.74
N LEU A 59 13.06 13.59 -42.05
CA LEU A 59 13.33 12.31 -42.67
C LEU A 59 12.06 11.89 -43.43
N ALA A 60 12.12 11.81 -44.74
CA ALA A 60 11.15 11.04 -45.51
C ALA A 60 11.19 9.61 -44.92
N GLU A 61 10.02 9.04 -44.60
CA GLU A 61 9.89 7.70 -44.02
C GLU A 61 10.83 6.72 -44.79
N PRO A 62 11.88 6.18 -44.14
CA PRO A 62 12.60 5.09 -44.73
C PRO A 62 11.65 3.89 -44.78
N GLU A 63 11.55 3.24 -45.93
CA GLU A 63 10.88 1.94 -46.02
C GLU A 63 11.29 1.10 -44.80
N ALA A 64 10.30 0.63 -44.05
CA ALA A 64 10.49 -0.10 -42.81
C ALA A 64 11.63 -1.10 -42.93
N TRP A 65 12.62 -0.97 -42.06
CA TRP A 65 13.75 -1.89 -42.04
C TRP A 65 13.24 -3.28 -41.62
N VAL A 66 13.02 -4.14 -42.59
CA VAL A 66 12.72 -5.53 -42.34
C VAL A 66 14.07 -6.25 -42.14
N PRO A 67 14.23 -7.10 -41.10
CA PRO A 67 15.45 -7.84 -40.80
C PRO A 67 15.87 -8.85 -41.90
N ARG A 68 15.48 -8.62 -43.16
CA ARG A 68 15.67 -9.54 -44.30
C ARG A 68 17.13 -9.77 -44.72
N GLN A 69 18.09 -9.07 -44.09
CA GLN A 69 19.51 -9.14 -44.51
C GLN A 69 20.49 -9.65 -43.43
N LEU A 70 20.00 -10.10 -42.28
CA LEU A 70 20.81 -10.85 -41.34
C LEU A 70 20.94 -12.30 -41.82
N GLY A 71 22.12 -12.90 -41.68
CA GLY A 71 22.37 -14.28 -42.04
C GLY A 71 21.45 -15.30 -41.34
N SER A 72 21.32 -16.50 -41.87
CA SER A 72 20.35 -17.54 -41.44
C SER A 72 20.22 -17.76 -39.93
N PRO A 73 21.27 -17.83 -39.09
CA PRO A 73 21.15 -18.09 -37.68
C PRO A 73 20.61 -16.86 -36.88
N ASP A 74 20.88 -15.65 -37.36
CA ASP A 74 20.41 -14.42 -36.70
C ASP A 74 18.99 -14.07 -37.10
N ARG A 75 18.54 -14.52 -38.28
CA ARG A 75 17.17 -14.44 -38.76
C ARG A 75 16.21 -15.26 -37.93
N GLU A 76 16.60 -16.48 -37.54
CA GLU A 76 15.76 -17.34 -36.71
C GLU A 76 15.70 -16.84 -35.26
N ARG A 77 16.73 -16.13 -34.78
CA ARG A 77 16.75 -15.53 -33.44
C ARG A 77 15.88 -14.27 -33.38
N ALA A 78 15.99 -13.40 -34.36
CA ALA A 78 15.17 -12.20 -34.49
C ALA A 78 13.69 -12.53 -34.79
N ALA A 79 13.43 -13.53 -35.64
CA ALA A 79 12.08 -14.01 -35.94
C ALA A 79 11.42 -14.66 -34.72
N ARG A 80 12.16 -15.44 -33.92
CA ARG A 80 11.63 -16.05 -32.69
C ARG A 80 11.27 -15.00 -31.61
N VAL A 81 11.99 -13.87 -31.57
CA VAL A 81 11.67 -12.76 -30.68
C VAL A 81 10.41 -12.04 -31.17
N VAL A 82 10.24 -11.85 -32.49
CA VAL A 82 9.06 -11.19 -33.06
C VAL A 82 7.83 -12.11 -33.04
N ASP A 83 7.97 -13.39 -33.36
CA ASP A 83 6.85 -14.34 -33.34
C ASP A 83 6.38 -14.70 -31.92
N GLY A 84 7.28 -14.68 -30.94
CA GLY A 84 6.94 -14.83 -29.52
C GLY A 84 6.09 -13.66 -28.98
N VAL A 85 6.28 -12.46 -29.52
CA VAL A 85 5.56 -11.24 -29.12
C VAL A 85 4.17 -11.17 -29.78
N VAL A 86 4.04 -11.64 -31.02
CA VAL A 86 2.76 -11.61 -31.77
C VAL A 86 1.85 -12.79 -31.40
N GLY A 87 2.42 -13.98 -31.13
CA GLY A 87 1.66 -15.19 -30.79
C GLY A 87 1.09 -15.23 -29.38
N GLY A 88 1.66 -14.47 -28.45
CA GLY A 88 1.19 -14.41 -27.05
C GLY A 88 -0.05 -13.56 -26.82
N ALA A 89 -0.42 -12.68 -27.76
CA ALA A 89 -1.54 -11.76 -27.65
C ALA A 89 -2.89 -12.35 -28.12
N GLU A 90 -2.90 -13.45 -28.87
CA GLU A 90 -4.13 -14.04 -29.45
C GLU A 90 -4.70 -15.25 -28.68
N ALA A 91 -4.00 -15.80 -27.70
CA ALA A 91 -4.43 -17.00 -26.98
C ALA A 91 -5.40 -16.75 -25.80
N GLY A 92 -5.81 -15.52 -25.57
CA GLY A 92 -6.63 -15.11 -24.42
C GLY A 92 -8.11 -14.78 -24.69
N ALA A 93 -8.62 -14.91 -25.91
CA ALA A 93 -10.01 -14.53 -26.21
C ALA A 93 -10.71 -15.54 -27.11
N GLY A 94 -11.33 -16.55 -26.55
CA GLY A 94 -12.16 -17.47 -27.33
C GLY A 94 -12.99 -18.38 -26.43
N GLY A 95 -14.15 -17.81 -26.03
CA GLY A 95 -15.11 -18.43 -25.17
C GLY A 95 -15.95 -19.53 -25.81
N LEU A 96 -16.72 -20.08 -25.02
CA LEU A 96 -17.90 -20.94 -25.12
C LEU A 96 -18.75 -20.77 -26.36
N ALA A 97 -18.99 -21.82 -27.13
CA ALA A 97 -20.27 -22.19 -27.74
C ALA A 97 -20.20 -23.56 -28.44
N ASP A 98 -21.07 -24.45 -27.99
CA ASP A 98 -21.85 -25.51 -28.66
C ASP A 98 -21.25 -26.36 -29.80
N GLY A 99 -21.38 -27.68 -29.57
CA GLY A 99 -21.08 -28.81 -30.44
C GLY A 99 -21.84 -28.84 -31.78
N PRO A 100 -21.71 -29.86 -32.59
CA PRO A 100 -22.14 -31.23 -32.30
C PRO A 100 -21.21 -32.36 -32.82
N VAL A 101 -21.47 -33.57 -32.35
CA VAL A 101 -20.91 -34.85 -32.78
C VAL A 101 -21.27 -35.18 -34.23
N PRO A 102 -20.41 -35.83 -35.01
CA PRO A 102 -20.84 -37.03 -35.70
C PRO A 102 -19.90 -38.26 -35.63
N SER A 103 -20.60 -39.34 -35.59
CA SER A 103 -20.26 -40.73 -35.66
C SER A 103 -19.37 -41.21 -36.84
N GLY A 104 -18.59 -42.26 -36.58
CA GLY A 104 -18.50 -43.41 -37.49
C GLY A 104 -17.13 -43.73 -38.11
N GLY A 105 -16.62 -44.92 -37.79
CA GLY A 105 -15.89 -45.69 -38.78
C GLY A 105 -14.62 -46.40 -38.36
N ARG A 106 -14.76 -47.59 -37.78
CA ARG A 106 -14.13 -48.92 -38.05
C ARG A 106 -12.65 -49.01 -38.50
N GLY A 107 -11.95 -49.95 -37.86
CA GLY A 107 -10.87 -50.79 -38.37
C GLY A 107 -9.74 -51.00 -37.37
N ALA A 108 -9.72 -52.04 -36.58
CA ALA A 108 -9.08 -53.36 -36.69
C ALA A 108 -7.54 -53.22 -36.80
N THR A 109 -6.65 -53.80 -36.04
CA THR A 109 -6.47 -55.19 -35.54
C THR A 109 -5.24 -55.26 -34.62
N ASP A 110 -5.28 -56.21 -33.67
CA ASP A 110 -4.23 -57.04 -33.13
C ASP A 110 -3.05 -56.40 -32.35
N GLY A 111 -2.59 -56.88 -31.22
CA GLY A 111 -2.78 -58.10 -30.50
C GLY A 111 -1.82 -58.16 -29.31
N ALA A 112 -2.21 -58.93 -28.30
CA ALA A 112 -1.42 -59.74 -27.35
C ALA A 112 -0.58 -58.94 -26.30
N GLU A 113 -0.48 -59.20 -25.06
CA GLU A 113 -0.84 -60.31 -24.15
C GLU A 113 -0.60 -59.83 -22.71
N SER A 114 -1.46 -60.25 -21.80
CA SER A 114 -1.26 -60.24 -20.36
C SER A 114 -0.35 -61.40 -19.91
N PRO A 115 0.13 -61.54 -18.67
CA PRO A 115 -0.74 -61.88 -17.54
C PRO A 115 -0.34 -61.30 -16.14
N GLY A 116 -1.35 -61.21 -15.24
CA GLY A 116 -1.13 -61.19 -13.80
C GLY A 116 -0.76 -62.57 -13.23
N PRO A 117 -0.75 -62.81 -11.94
CA PRO A 117 -1.91 -62.74 -11.02
C PRO A 117 -1.69 -62.57 -9.50
N ARG A 118 -2.83 -62.34 -8.77
CA ARG A 118 -3.21 -62.89 -7.42
C ARG A 118 -2.46 -62.35 -6.18
N GLY A 119 -3.07 -62.05 -5.10
CA GLY A 119 -4.32 -62.34 -4.36
C GLY A 119 -4.10 -61.81 -2.95
N GLY A 120 -5.05 -61.55 -2.23
CA GLY A 120 -6.02 -62.23 -1.47
C GLY A 120 -6.49 -61.40 -0.27
N ARG A 121 -7.79 -61.28 -0.14
CA ARG A 121 -8.68 -61.57 1.02
C ARG A 121 -8.26 -61.03 2.39
N SER A 122 -9.09 -60.45 3.21
CA SER A 122 -10.49 -60.62 3.70
C SER A 122 -10.66 -59.60 4.83
N GLY A 123 -11.73 -59.03 5.22
CA GLY A 123 -13.12 -59.34 5.24
C GLY A 123 -13.80 -58.53 6.35
N THR A 124 -15.06 -58.24 6.12
CA THR A 124 -16.19 -58.10 7.07
C THR A 124 -16.11 -57.06 8.19
N ALA A 125 -17.14 -56.30 8.55
CA ALA A 125 -18.59 -56.31 8.39
C ALA A 125 -19.16 -54.92 8.81
N ALA A 126 -20.06 -54.37 8.09
CA ALA A 126 -21.46 -54.09 8.33
C ALA A 126 -21.87 -53.51 9.69
N SER A 127 -22.47 -52.35 9.68
CA SER A 127 -23.84 -52.18 10.19
C SER A 127 -24.46 -50.84 9.75
N ARG A 128 -25.68 -50.96 9.30
CA ARG A 128 -26.65 -49.98 8.83
C ARG A 128 -27.24 -49.16 9.98
N SER A 129 -27.68 -47.94 9.70
CA SER A 129 -29.02 -47.40 10.02
C SER A 129 -29.15 -45.99 9.49
N THR A 130 -29.88 -45.79 8.45
CA THR A 130 -31.26 -45.30 8.24
C THR A 130 -31.53 -43.86 8.66
N ALA A 131 -31.84 -43.08 7.62
CA ALA A 131 -33.01 -42.30 7.28
C ALA A 131 -33.10 -40.89 7.78
N GLU A 132 -33.08 -40.02 6.95
CA GLU A 132 -34.01 -39.17 6.13
C GLU A 132 -34.43 -37.84 6.78
N PRO A 133 -34.97 -36.89 6.01
CA PRO A 133 -34.51 -35.50 5.96
C PRO A 133 -35.62 -34.54 6.44
N LEU A 134 -35.30 -33.29 6.77
CA LEU A 134 -36.30 -32.24 6.88
C LEU A 134 -35.73 -30.84 6.51
N THR A 135 -36.18 -30.39 5.38
CA THR A 135 -36.67 -29.03 5.06
C THR A 135 -35.86 -27.78 5.41
N GLU A 136 -35.47 -27.09 4.36
CA GLU A 136 -35.28 -25.63 4.32
C GLU A 136 -36.54 -24.87 4.82
N PRO A 137 -36.33 -23.68 5.34
CA PRO A 137 -36.99 -22.55 4.62
C PRO A 137 -36.12 -21.28 4.48
N SER A 138 -36.22 -20.78 3.24
CA SER A 138 -36.30 -19.38 2.79
C SER A 138 -35.77 -18.25 3.66
N ALA A 139 -34.92 -17.45 3.01
CA ALA A 139 -34.51 -16.10 3.36
C ALA A 139 -35.70 -15.13 3.58
N PRO A 140 -35.47 -14.05 4.30
CA PRO A 140 -35.78 -12.76 3.71
C PRO A 140 -34.62 -11.76 3.71
N SER A 141 -34.59 -11.03 2.62
CA SER A 141 -33.91 -9.80 2.34
C SER A 141 -34.19 -8.73 3.41
N ALA A 142 -33.13 -8.06 3.92
CA ALA A 142 -33.26 -6.72 4.52
C ALA A 142 -31.92 -5.99 4.47
N ALA A 143 -31.91 -4.98 3.66
CA ALA A 143 -31.40 -3.63 3.78
C ALA A 143 -30.32 -3.32 4.85
N GLY A 144 -29.21 -2.83 4.37
CA GLY A 144 -28.35 -1.73 4.71
C GLY A 144 -28.27 -1.20 6.14
N SER A 145 -27.08 -1.29 6.73
CA SER A 145 -26.59 -0.27 7.64
C SER A 145 -25.08 -0.15 7.52
N SER A 146 -24.67 0.98 6.98
CA SER A 146 -23.30 1.45 6.87
C SER A 146 -22.78 1.84 8.26
N SER A 147 -21.70 1.27 8.69
CA SER A 147 -20.89 1.80 9.82
C SER A 147 -19.57 2.35 9.27
N PRO A 148 -19.12 3.49 9.75
CA PRO A 148 -17.87 4.11 9.30
C PRO A 148 -16.68 3.41 9.96
N HIS A 149 -16.01 2.57 9.20
CA HIS A 149 -14.69 2.10 9.57
C HIS A 149 -13.64 3.12 9.11
N SER A 150 -12.75 3.43 10.03
CA SER A 150 -11.50 4.13 9.84
C SER A 150 -10.83 3.66 8.55
N THR A 151 -10.71 4.56 7.61
CA THR A 151 -10.05 4.37 6.32
C THR A 151 -8.55 4.14 6.57
N PRO A 152 -7.96 2.99 6.24
CA PRO A 152 -6.55 2.95 5.95
C PRO A 152 -6.37 3.63 4.59
N LEU A 153 -5.34 4.45 4.49
CA LEU A 153 -4.90 5.13 3.28
C LEU A 153 -4.79 4.12 2.11
N ARG A 154 -5.85 4.01 1.31
CA ARG A 154 -5.84 3.39 -0.01
C ARG A 154 -5.25 4.36 -1.00
N THR A 155 -3.97 4.67 -0.86
CA THR A 155 -3.22 5.39 -1.87
C THR A 155 -2.39 4.37 -2.64
N GLY A 156 -2.76 4.11 -3.88
CA GLY A 156 -1.90 3.41 -4.80
C GLY A 156 -2.55 2.40 -5.74
N ARG A 157 -3.70 1.82 -5.41
CA ARG A 157 -4.30 0.77 -6.24
C ARG A 157 -4.90 1.25 -7.56
N ALA A 158 -5.25 2.52 -7.69
CA ALA A 158 -5.93 3.05 -8.88
C ALA A 158 -4.97 3.56 -9.97
N THR A 159 -3.70 3.83 -9.67
CA THR A 159 -2.81 4.52 -10.62
C THR A 159 -1.95 3.60 -11.48
N TRP A 160 -1.68 2.38 -11.06
CA TRP A 160 -0.81 1.49 -11.82
C TRP A 160 -1.55 0.36 -12.56
N GLU A 161 -2.73 -0.10 -12.12
CA GLU A 161 -3.58 -1.01 -12.89
C GLU A 161 -4.02 -0.42 -14.25
N ASN A 162 -4.17 0.92 -14.32
CA ASN A 162 -4.49 1.61 -15.57
C ASN A 162 -3.27 1.90 -16.45
N ALA A 163 -2.04 1.69 -15.97
CA ALA A 163 -0.84 1.93 -16.75
C ALA A 163 -0.49 0.77 -17.69
N ALA A 164 -1.04 -0.42 -17.46
CA ALA A 164 -0.72 -1.63 -18.21
C ALA A 164 -1.60 -1.89 -19.44
N THR A 165 -2.75 -1.19 -19.63
CA THR A 165 -3.60 -1.38 -20.83
C THR A 165 -4.39 -0.15 -21.23
N PRO A 166 -3.96 0.64 -22.21
CA PRO A 166 -4.86 1.48 -22.98
C PRO A 166 -5.26 0.76 -24.29
N ARG A 167 -6.46 0.20 -24.30
CA ARG A 167 -7.13 -0.10 -25.58
C ARG A 167 -7.61 1.21 -26.19
N ALA A 168 -6.83 1.78 -27.11
CA ALA A 168 -7.25 2.91 -27.94
C ALA A 168 -7.94 2.37 -29.21
N ARG A 169 -9.20 2.73 -29.38
CA ARG A 169 -9.95 2.63 -30.64
C ARG A 169 -9.34 3.63 -31.63
N ALA A 170 -8.80 3.13 -32.73
CA ALA A 170 -8.31 3.93 -33.85
C ALA A 170 -9.49 4.66 -34.54
N ALA A 171 -9.40 5.99 -34.61
CA ALA A 171 -10.17 6.82 -35.53
C ALA A 171 -9.29 7.16 -36.73
N ALA A 172 -9.75 6.82 -37.91
CA ALA A 172 -9.07 7.06 -39.18
C ALA A 172 -8.89 8.56 -39.47
N PRO A 173 -7.74 9.00 -39.98
CA PRO A 173 -7.56 10.39 -40.40
C PRO A 173 -8.12 10.63 -41.80
N ARG A 174 -8.86 11.74 -41.93
CA ARG A 174 -9.34 12.27 -43.21
C ARG A 174 -8.17 12.84 -44.03
N ARG A 175 -8.05 12.39 -45.28
CA ARG A 175 -7.18 12.98 -46.28
C ARG A 175 -7.64 14.42 -46.60
N THR A 176 -6.70 15.34 -46.57
CA THR A 176 -6.81 16.64 -47.21
C THR A 176 -5.73 16.69 -48.31
N ASP A 177 -6.18 16.70 -49.56
CA ASP A 177 -5.33 16.91 -50.72
C ASP A 177 -4.88 18.37 -50.77
N GLY A 178 -3.59 18.60 -50.74
CA GLY A 178 -2.95 19.88 -50.96
C GLY A 178 -1.59 19.70 -51.63
N ALA A 179 -1.56 19.75 -52.94
CA ALA A 179 -0.32 19.66 -53.72
C ALA A 179 0.53 20.92 -53.50
N GLY A 180 1.62 20.80 -52.74
CA GLY A 180 2.71 21.79 -52.67
C GLY A 180 3.85 21.38 -53.64
N PRO A 181 4.72 22.32 -54.08
CA PRO A 181 5.71 22.05 -55.13
C PRO A 181 6.76 21.03 -54.67
N ALA A 182 7.08 20.14 -55.61
CA ALA A 182 8.07 19.07 -55.45
C ALA A 182 9.42 19.63 -54.97
N ARG A 183 9.81 19.28 -53.74
CA ARG A 183 11.15 19.53 -53.22
C ARG A 183 12.08 18.42 -53.67
N ASP A 184 13.29 18.80 -54.13
CA ASP A 184 14.36 17.95 -54.58
C ASP A 184 14.73 16.93 -53.46
N PRO A 185 14.72 15.58 -53.72
CA PRO A 185 14.88 14.56 -52.67
C PRO A 185 16.35 14.31 -52.25
N ARG A 186 17.29 15.15 -52.62
CA ARG A 186 18.74 14.90 -52.44
C ARG A 186 19.37 15.20 -51.08
N PRO A 187 18.87 16.01 -50.17
CA PRO A 187 19.49 16.29 -48.86
C PRO A 187 19.18 15.24 -47.76
N ALA A 188 18.13 14.46 -47.89
CA ALA A 188 17.60 13.63 -46.79
C ALA A 188 18.35 12.30 -46.50
N LEU A 189 19.41 11.98 -47.24
CA LEU A 189 20.09 10.68 -47.17
C LEU A 189 21.31 10.63 -46.22
N ALA A 190 21.78 11.78 -45.75
CA ALA A 190 23.04 11.84 -45.04
C ALA A 190 22.99 11.32 -43.56
N PRO A 191 22.00 11.62 -42.74
CA PRO A 191 21.96 11.11 -41.36
C PRO A 191 21.61 9.64 -41.26
N TRP A 192 20.83 9.10 -42.21
CA TRP A 192 20.40 7.71 -42.26
C TRP A 192 21.57 6.72 -42.29
N TRP A 193 22.63 7.00 -43.05
CA TRP A 193 23.77 6.08 -43.14
C TRP A 193 24.56 5.97 -41.83
N ALA A 194 24.68 7.07 -41.04
CA ALA A 194 25.40 7.06 -39.76
C ALA A 194 24.66 6.20 -38.73
N VAL A 195 23.34 6.39 -38.59
CA VAL A 195 22.46 5.58 -37.76
C VAL A 195 22.55 4.10 -38.15
N ARG A 196 22.49 3.82 -39.44
CA ARG A 196 22.55 2.45 -39.96
C ARG A 196 23.89 1.78 -39.70
N LEU A 197 25.00 2.46 -39.95
CA LEU A 197 26.34 1.93 -39.68
C LEU A 197 26.54 1.64 -38.20
N LEU A 198 26.09 2.55 -37.33
CA LEU A 198 26.18 2.39 -35.92
C LEU A 198 25.36 1.16 -35.44
N GLY A 199 24.10 1.08 -35.84
CA GLY A 199 23.21 -0.02 -35.46
C GLY A 199 23.70 -1.38 -35.99
N GLU A 200 24.01 -1.51 -37.31
CA GLU A 200 24.48 -2.76 -37.87
C GLU A 200 25.84 -3.22 -37.32
N THR A 201 26.72 -2.27 -36.97
CA THR A 201 28.02 -2.63 -36.38
C THR A 201 27.82 -3.21 -34.99
N LEU A 202 27.03 -2.54 -34.14
CA LEU A 202 26.75 -2.98 -32.76
C LEU A 202 26.04 -4.34 -32.75
N LEU A 203 25.05 -4.56 -33.61
CA LEU A 203 24.32 -5.83 -33.69
C LEU A 203 25.18 -7.02 -34.14
N ARG A 204 26.28 -6.78 -34.86
CA ARG A 204 27.20 -7.85 -35.35
C ARG A 204 28.38 -8.10 -34.41
N LEU A 205 28.55 -7.30 -33.37
CA LEU A 205 29.57 -7.55 -32.36
C LEU A 205 29.20 -8.79 -31.51
N PRO A 206 30.15 -9.72 -31.32
CA PRO A 206 29.91 -10.91 -30.49
C PRO A 206 29.77 -10.60 -29.01
N ASP A 207 30.30 -9.45 -28.55
CA ASP A 207 30.22 -8.91 -27.19
C ASP A 207 30.24 -7.37 -27.28
N CYS A 208 29.20 -6.75 -26.75
CA CYS A 208 29.05 -5.29 -26.69
C CYS A 208 29.57 -4.69 -25.39
N THR A 209 30.01 -5.48 -24.40
CA THR A 209 30.51 -5.00 -23.10
C THR A 209 31.66 -3.98 -23.24
N PRO A 210 32.65 -4.13 -24.12
CA PRO A 210 33.71 -3.13 -24.29
C PRO A 210 33.20 -1.77 -24.80
N TYR A 211 31.98 -1.74 -25.37
CA TYR A 211 31.38 -0.55 -26.00
C TYR A 211 30.29 0.10 -25.15
N LEU A 212 30.17 -0.25 -23.85
CA LEU A 212 29.18 0.31 -22.94
C LEU A 212 29.21 1.84 -22.85
N GLY A 213 30.41 2.45 -22.95
CA GLY A 213 30.56 3.91 -23.02
C GLY A 213 29.77 4.51 -24.21
N VAL A 214 29.91 3.89 -25.38
CA VAL A 214 29.18 4.31 -26.60
C VAL A 214 27.69 4.07 -26.46
N LEU A 215 27.27 2.92 -25.92
CA LEU A 215 25.86 2.58 -25.71
C LEU A 215 25.18 3.53 -24.70
N ARG A 216 25.89 3.96 -23.66
CA ARG A 216 25.40 4.97 -22.71
C ARG A 216 25.24 6.34 -23.35
N VAL A 217 26.17 6.76 -24.22
CA VAL A 217 26.06 7.99 -25.00
C VAL A 217 24.87 7.90 -25.97
N LEU A 218 24.73 6.78 -26.66
CA LEU A 218 23.59 6.53 -27.56
C LEU A 218 22.25 6.57 -26.81
N ALA A 219 22.17 5.95 -25.63
CA ALA A 219 20.98 5.99 -24.80
C ALA A 219 20.63 7.43 -24.35
N GLY A 220 21.64 8.24 -23.95
CA GLY A 220 21.47 9.65 -23.65
C GLY A 220 20.94 10.46 -24.84
N TRP A 221 21.53 10.25 -25.99
CA TRP A 221 21.11 10.88 -27.25
C TRP A 221 19.64 10.53 -27.61
N ILE A 222 19.23 9.26 -27.46
CA ILE A 222 17.85 8.83 -27.67
C ILE A 222 16.89 9.53 -26.72
N VAL A 223 17.24 9.61 -25.42
CA VAL A 223 16.40 10.26 -24.41
C VAL A 223 16.20 11.76 -24.69
N GLU A 224 17.25 12.46 -25.07
CA GLU A 224 17.14 13.88 -25.42
C GLU A 224 16.26 14.07 -26.65
N ARG A 225 16.47 13.22 -27.66
CA ARG A 225 15.75 13.31 -28.91
C ARG A 225 14.29 12.92 -28.81
N ALA A 226 13.98 11.92 -27.99
CA ALA A 226 12.61 11.45 -27.78
C ALA A 226 11.68 12.55 -27.27
N ARG A 227 12.22 13.55 -26.55
CA ARG A 227 11.46 14.70 -26.05
C ARG A 227 10.94 15.61 -27.17
N GLU A 228 11.67 15.68 -28.28
CA GLU A 228 11.35 16.60 -29.38
C GLU A 228 10.68 15.89 -30.57
N ARG A 229 11.10 14.68 -30.90
CA ARG A 229 10.78 14.02 -32.17
C ARG A 229 10.38 12.54 -32.06
N GLY A 230 10.32 11.98 -30.85
CA GLY A 230 10.09 10.56 -30.64
C GLY A 230 11.36 9.71 -30.74
N VAL A 231 11.25 8.44 -30.36
CA VAL A 231 12.36 7.46 -30.42
C VAL A 231 12.63 7.09 -31.87
N PRO A 232 13.91 7.12 -32.34
CA PRO A 232 14.27 6.63 -33.68
C PRO A 232 13.97 5.12 -33.80
N GLN A 233 13.25 4.72 -34.83
CA GLN A 233 12.85 3.31 -35.04
C GLN A 233 14.05 2.35 -35.12
N ASP A 234 15.20 2.78 -35.66
CA ASP A 234 16.43 1.98 -35.76
C ASP A 234 17.00 1.60 -34.37
N PHE A 235 16.68 2.34 -33.30
CA PHE A 235 17.15 2.15 -31.94
C PHE A 235 16.01 1.90 -30.95
N GLY A 236 14.89 1.36 -31.42
CA GLY A 236 13.78 0.95 -30.60
C GLY A 236 14.13 -0.21 -29.66
N PRO A 237 13.17 -0.66 -28.84
CA PRO A 237 13.36 -1.74 -27.87
C PRO A 237 13.99 -3.00 -28.44
N TRP A 238 13.60 -3.39 -29.66
CA TRP A 238 14.13 -4.56 -30.38
C TRP A 238 15.64 -4.52 -30.54
N PHE A 239 16.22 -3.34 -30.82
CA PHE A 239 17.65 -3.15 -30.96
C PHE A 239 18.42 -3.50 -29.69
N TRP A 240 17.97 -2.97 -28.57
CA TRP A 240 18.58 -3.20 -27.24
C TRP A 240 18.41 -4.64 -26.76
N ALA A 241 17.31 -5.29 -27.11
CA ALA A 241 17.10 -6.72 -26.86
C ALA A 241 18.06 -7.60 -27.66
N ALA A 242 18.42 -7.21 -28.90
CA ALA A 242 19.29 -7.98 -29.79
C ALA A 242 20.79 -7.83 -29.51
N LEU A 243 21.22 -6.82 -28.72
CA LEU A 243 22.63 -6.62 -28.39
C LEU A 243 23.17 -7.78 -27.55
N ALA A 244 24.40 -8.20 -27.82
CA ALA A 244 25.14 -9.17 -27.01
C ALA A 244 25.68 -8.50 -25.73
N LEU A 245 24.87 -8.44 -24.68
CA LEU A 245 25.16 -7.78 -23.41
C LEU A 245 24.82 -8.69 -22.22
N PRO A 246 25.61 -8.60 -21.14
CA PRO A 246 25.21 -9.16 -19.85
C PRO A 246 23.88 -8.58 -19.36
N ALA A 247 23.17 -9.33 -18.49
CA ALA A 247 21.86 -8.96 -17.98
C ALA A 247 21.89 -7.63 -17.20
N GLU A 248 22.93 -7.40 -16.39
CA GLU A 248 23.14 -6.21 -15.58
C GLU A 248 23.26 -4.95 -16.45
N GLU A 249 24.07 -5.03 -17.51
CA GLU A 249 24.29 -3.89 -18.39
C GLU A 249 23.06 -3.62 -19.26
N ARG A 250 22.34 -4.66 -19.67
CA ARG A 250 21.06 -4.52 -20.35
C ARG A 250 20.02 -3.84 -19.46
N ALA A 251 19.92 -4.23 -18.19
CA ALA A 251 19.01 -3.61 -17.23
C ALA A 251 19.36 -2.12 -16.98
N ASP A 252 20.65 -1.75 -16.84
CA ASP A 252 21.08 -0.35 -16.68
C ASP A 252 20.72 0.49 -17.92
N LEU A 253 20.93 -0.04 -19.13
CA LEU A 253 20.59 0.66 -20.37
C LEU A 253 19.08 0.84 -20.53
N LEU A 254 18.28 -0.19 -20.25
CA LEU A 254 16.82 -0.08 -20.26
C LEU A 254 16.34 0.94 -19.22
N ARG A 255 16.91 0.95 -18.00
CA ARG A 255 16.63 1.97 -16.99
C ARG A 255 16.84 3.40 -17.47
N ARG A 256 17.90 3.60 -18.28
CA ARG A 256 18.18 4.92 -18.87
C ARG A 256 17.17 5.28 -19.95
N LEU A 257 16.72 4.31 -20.71
CA LEU A 257 15.88 4.49 -21.89
C LEU A 257 14.38 4.61 -21.62
N VAL A 258 13.87 4.04 -20.53
CA VAL A 258 12.43 4.10 -20.20
C VAL A 258 11.89 5.54 -20.07
N VAL A 259 12.73 6.51 -19.81
CA VAL A 259 12.37 7.93 -19.80
C VAL A 259 12.22 8.54 -21.20
N ALA A 260 12.53 7.79 -22.25
CA ALA A 260 12.30 8.15 -23.64
C ALA A 260 10.92 7.70 -24.14
N ASP A 261 10.20 6.86 -23.39
CA ASP A 261 8.88 6.35 -23.80
C ASP A 261 7.87 7.50 -23.92
N GLY A 262 7.29 7.64 -25.11
CA GLY A 262 6.26 8.62 -25.44
C GLY A 262 4.85 8.14 -25.07
N THR A 263 3.85 9.01 -25.25
CA THR A 263 2.43 8.73 -25.01
C THR A 263 1.77 7.87 -26.10
N GLY A 264 2.39 7.72 -27.26
CA GLY A 264 1.87 6.97 -28.42
C GLY A 264 2.87 5.94 -28.90
N GLY A 265 2.38 4.73 -29.23
CA GLY A 265 3.17 3.64 -29.79
C GLY A 265 3.22 2.39 -28.90
N ASP A 266 3.27 1.23 -29.55
CA ASP A 266 3.36 -0.08 -28.87
C ASP A 266 4.81 -0.45 -28.52
N ASP A 267 5.80 0.16 -29.21
CA ASP A 267 7.23 -0.04 -28.98
C ASP A 267 7.73 0.84 -27.82
N ARG A 268 7.75 0.28 -26.61
CA ARG A 268 8.19 0.97 -25.39
C ARG A 268 9.35 0.24 -24.73
N PHE A 269 10.34 0.98 -24.24
CA PHE A 269 11.43 0.43 -23.43
C PHE A 269 10.94 -0.20 -22.12
N LEU A 270 9.84 0.31 -21.59
CA LEU A 270 9.20 -0.30 -20.43
C LEU A 270 8.61 -1.69 -20.75
N ALA A 271 8.07 -1.88 -21.96
CA ALA A 271 7.61 -3.19 -22.43
C ALA A 271 8.80 -4.16 -22.59
N ALA A 272 9.91 -3.69 -23.19
CA ALA A 272 11.13 -4.50 -23.28
C ALA A 272 11.71 -4.89 -21.91
N ALA A 273 11.57 -4.04 -20.90
CA ALA A 273 11.93 -4.40 -19.52
C ALA A 273 11.00 -5.49 -18.96
N GLY A 274 9.71 -5.47 -19.31
CA GLY A 274 8.76 -6.54 -18.99
C GLY A 274 9.10 -7.86 -19.66
N GLU A 275 9.45 -7.83 -20.95
CA GLU A 275 9.91 -9.00 -21.71
C GLU A 275 11.22 -9.57 -21.13
N PHE A 276 12.16 -8.71 -20.78
CA PHE A 276 13.40 -9.12 -20.10
C PHE A 276 13.11 -9.81 -18.77
N LEU A 277 12.16 -9.29 -18.00
CA LEU A 277 11.69 -9.90 -16.74
C LEU A 277 11.01 -11.25 -17.00
N GLY A 278 10.16 -11.34 -18.03
CA GLY A 278 9.46 -12.58 -18.38
C GLY A 278 10.37 -13.67 -18.92
N ALA A 279 11.48 -13.31 -19.59
CA ALA A 279 12.44 -14.26 -20.15
C ALA A 279 13.29 -14.97 -19.08
N ASP A 280 13.75 -14.24 -18.06
CA ASP A 280 14.50 -14.78 -16.91
C ASP A 280 14.22 -13.95 -15.65
N ALA A 281 13.09 -14.26 -14.99
CA ALA A 281 12.67 -13.57 -13.79
C ALA A 281 13.72 -13.64 -12.68
N ARG A 282 14.41 -14.76 -12.52
CA ARG A 282 15.41 -14.96 -11.46
C ARG A 282 16.55 -13.96 -11.55
N THR A 283 17.05 -13.72 -12.75
CA THR A 283 18.12 -12.75 -13.01
C THR A 283 17.60 -11.33 -13.04
N ALA A 284 16.42 -11.09 -13.64
CA ALA A 284 15.89 -9.74 -13.86
C ALA A 284 15.29 -9.10 -12.59
N GLN A 285 14.68 -9.86 -11.71
CA GLN A 285 14.03 -9.31 -10.50
C GLN A 285 14.97 -8.48 -9.61
N PRO A 286 16.17 -8.97 -9.23
CA PRO A 286 17.12 -8.16 -8.45
C PRO A 286 17.58 -6.91 -9.18
N LEU A 287 17.73 -7.00 -10.53
CA LEU A 287 18.18 -5.89 -11.36
C LEU A 287 17.11 -4.80 -11.48
N LEU A 288 15.83 -5.17 -11.51
CA LEU A 288 14.73 -4.22 -11.48
C LEU A 288 14.51 -3.62 -10.07
N CYS A 289 14.79 -4.35 -8.99
CA CYS A 289 14.81 -3.78 -7.65
C CYS A 289 15.81 -2.62 -7.55
N ALA A 290 16.97 -2.72 -8.20
CA ALA A 290 17.95 -1.64 -8.25
C ALA A 290 17.45 -0.34 -8.92
N TRP A 291 16.26 -0.37 -9.58
CA TRP A 291 15.63 0.84 -10.13
C TRP A 291 14.82 1.62 -9.08
N PHE A 292 14.57 1.07 -7.90
CA PHE A 292 13.73 1.69 -6.86
C PHE A 292 14.24 3.06 -6.37
N GLY A 293 15.54 3.32 -6.51
CA GLY A 293 16.12 4.63 -6.22
C GLY A 293 16.05 5.65 -7.38
N ASP A 294 15.37 5.34 -8.49
CA ASP A 294 15.33 6.23 -9.67
C ASP A 294 13.99 6.99 -9.75
N ASP A 295 13.97 8.21 -9.26
CA ASP A 295 12.78 9.06 -9.21
C ASP A 295 12.54 9.90 -10.48
N ARG A 296 13.28 9.64 -11.57
CA ARG A 296 13.01 10.31 -12.84
C ARG A 296 11.60 9.99 -13.33
N ARG A 297 10.88 11.03 -13.73
CA ARG A 297 9.50 10.91 -14.21
C ARG A 297 9.45 10.31 -15.61
N LEU A 298 8.41 9.52 -15.87
CA LEU A 298 8.13 8.98 -17.19
C LEU A 298 7.28 9.98 -17.98
N PRO A 299 7.73 10.47 -19.15
CA PRO A 299 6.96 11.43 -19.95
C PRO A 299 5.58 10.90 -20.38
N ALA A 300 5.50 9.59 -20.67
CA ALA A 300 4.24 8.93 -21.01
C ALA A 300 3.24 8.86 -19.85
N LEU A 301 3.71 8.91 -18.61
CA LEU A 301 2.91 8.76 -17.39
C LEU A 301 3.43 9.76 -16.33
N PRO A 302 3.05 11.05 -16.40
CA PRO A 302 3.63 12.10 -15.54
C PRO A 302 3.52 11.85 -14.03
N ALA A 303 2.57 11.03 -13.60
CA ALA A 303 2.41 10.62 -12.20
C ALA A 303 3.36 9.48 -11.79
N ALA A 304 4.02 8.80 -12.76
CA ALA A 304 4.90 7.66 -12.51
C ALA A 304 6.37 8.04 -12.63
N THR A 305 7.21 7.36 -11.86
CA THR A 305 8.66 7.41 -11.94
C THR A 305 9.21 6.07 -12.44
N VAL A 306 10.50 6.03 -12.80
CA VAL A 306 11.19 4.77 -13.14
C VAL A 306 11.05 3.77 -12.00
N ALA A 307 11.19 4.22 -10.76
CA ALA A 307 11.02 3.40 -9.55
C ALA A 307 9.61 2.79 -9.44
N THR A 308 8.56 3.59 -9.62
CA THR A 308 7.18 3.09 -9.57
C THR A 308 6.85 2.16 -10.74
N ALA A 309 7.44 2.39 -11.91
CA ALA A 309 7.28 1.50 -13.05
C ALA A 309 7.96 0.14 -12.82
N ALA A 310 9.16 0.12 -12.23
CA ALA A 310 9.83 -1.12 -11.84
C ALA A 310 9.01 -1.91 -10.81
N GLN A 311 8.46 -1.25 -9.81
CA GLN A 311 7.57 -1.86 -8.81
C GLN A 311 6.32 -2.48 -9.48
N ALA A 312 5.70 -1.76 -10.43
CA ALA A 312 4.56 -2.25 -11.18
C ALA A 312 4.91 -3.46 -12.07
N LEU A 313 6.07 -3.45 -12.76
CA LEU A 313 6.53 -4.58 -13.56
C LEU A 313 6.76 -5.82 -12.70
N LEU A 314 7.46 -5.69 -11.58
CA LEU A 314 7.72 -6.80 -10.65
C LEU A 314 6.41 -7.38 -10.10
N TYR A 315 5.45 -6.53 -9.80
CA TYR A 315 4.14 -6.97 -9.33
C TYR A 315 3.32 -7.67 -10.42
N THR A 316 3.24 -7.10 -11.63
CA THR A 316 2.43 -7.66 -12.73
C THR A 316 2.98 -8.97 -13.29
N HIS A 317 4.30 -9.17 -13.25
CA HIS A 317 4.97 -10.38 -13.74
C HIS A 317 5.33 -11.36 -12.62
N ARG A 318 4.64 -11.30 -11.46
CA ARG A 318 4.94 -12.17 -10.33
C ARG A 318 4.47 -13.61 -10.47
N GLU A 319 3.49 -13.87 -11.33
CA GLU A 319 2.92 -15.20 -11.51
C GLU A 319 3.98 -16.23 -11.92
N GLY A 320 4.02 -17.35 -11.21
CA GLY A 320 5.03 -18.41 -11.41
C GLY A 320 6.42 -18.08 -10.83
N HIS A 321 6.69 -16.82 -10.45
CA HIS A 321 8.01 -16.34 -9.99
C HIS A 321 7.96 -15.60 -8.65
N ALA A 322 6.86 -15.67 -7.90
CA ALA A 322 6.68 -14.96 -6.65
C ALA A 322 7.71 -15.35 -5.58
N ASP A 323 8.14 -16.61 -5.54
CA ASP A 323 9.15 -17.08 -4.58
C ASP A 323 10.52 -16.43 -4.77
N THR A 324 10.95 -16.24 -6.02
CA THR A 324 12.20 -15.54 -6.33
C THR A 324 12.07 -14.05 -6.13
N LEU A 325 10.87 -13.49 -6.37
CA LEU A 325 10.57 -12.08 -6.15
C LEU A 325 10.68 -11.71 -4.68
N VAL A 326 10.04 -12.46 -3.78
CA VAL A 326 10.13 -12.16 -2.34
C VAL A 326 11.56 -12.26 -1.82
N ASP A 327 12.37 -13.17 -2.36
CA ASP A 327 13.80 -13.28 -2.03
C ASP A 327 14.62 -12.08 -2.54
N ALA A 328 14.33 -11.58 -3.75
CA ALA A 328 14.98 -10.42 -4.32
C ALA A 328 14.63 -9.14 -3.53
N LEU A 329 13.36 -8.94 -3.20
CA LEU A 329 12.87 -7.79 -2.44
C LEU A 329 13.50 -7.70 -1.05
N VAL A 330 13.56 -8.82 -0.32
CA VAL A 330 14.23 -8.84 1.01
C VAL A 330 15.74 -8.61 0.89
N ALA A 331 16.36 -8.95 -0.25
CA ALA A 331 17.79 -8.71 -0.45
C ALA A 331 18.09 -7.24 -0.74
N ASP A 332 17.20 -6.55 -1.42
CA ASP A 332 17.35 -5.15 -1.81
C ASP A 332 17.22 -4.21 -0.60
N GLY A 333 16.21 -4.40 0.24
CA GLY A 333 16.01 -3.65 1.49
C GLY A 333 15.58 -2.19 1.30
N HIS A 334 15.14 -1.79 0.10
CA HIS A 334 14.61 -0.46 -0.18
C HIS A 334 13.17 -0.33 0.33
N GLU A 335 12.73 0.88 0.69
CA GLU A 335 11.36 1.15 1.17
C GLU A 335 10.28 0.65 0.21
N ARG A 336 10.46 0.81 -1.10
CA ARG A 336 9.54 0.29 -2.13
C ARG A 336 9.49 -1.23 -2.20
N ALA A 337 10.60 -1.90 -1.83
CA ALA A 337 10.62 -3.35 -1.68
C ALA A 337 9.77 -3.79 -0.47
N ASP A 338 9.82 -3.05 0.64
CA ASP A 338 8.99 -3.29 1.84
C ASP A 338 7.49 -3.07 1.53
N GLU A 339 7.15 -2.02 0.79
CA GLU A 339 5.78 -1.77 0.31
C GLU A 339 5.26 -2.94 -0.53
N LEU A 340 6.04 -3.40 -1.51
CA LEU A 340 5.66 -4.50 -2.38
C LEU A 340 5.54 -5.83 -1.61
N LEU A 341 6.48 -6.12 -0.71
CA LEU A 341 6.40 -7.29 0.18
C LEU A 341 5.18 -7.24 1.10
N SER A 342 4.82 -6.05 1.58
CA SER A 342 3.62 -5.88 2.40
C SER A 342 2.35 -6.19 1.60
N THR A 343 2.28 -5.73 0.35
CA THR A 343 1.19 -6.06 -0.58
C THR A 343 1.13 -7.56 -0.88
N LEU A 344 2.30 -8.20 -1.15
CA LEU A 344 2.37 -9.64 -1.39
C LEU A 344 1.98 -10.46 -0.16
N ALA A 345 2.26 -9.97 1.05
CA ALA A 345 1.83 -10.64 2.27
C ALA A 345 0.31 -10.73 2.42
N GLU A 346 -0.42 -9.78 1.84
CA GLU A 346 -1.89 -9.75 1.82
C GLU A 346 -2.48 -10.55 0.66
N GLU A 347 -1.91 -10.39 -0.55
CA GLU A 347 -2.50 -10.93 -1.79
C GLU A 347 -1.97 -12.33 -2.16
N ASP A 348 -0.69 -12.63 -1.88
CA ASP A 348 -0.06 -13.95 -2.08
C ASP A 348 0.71 -14.37 -0.82
N PRO A 349 -0.01 -14.57 0.32
CA PRO A 349 0.63 -14.96 1.57
C PRO A 349 1.41 -16.27 1.46
N GLY A 350 1.04 -17.18 0.55
CA GLY A 350 1.73 -18.45 0.34
C GLY A 350 3.17 -18.26 -0.12
N ALA A 351 3.44 -17.38 -1.07
CA ALA A 351 4.81 -17.07 -1.52
C ALA A 351 5.65 -16.48 -0.37
N VAL A 352 5.05 -15.57 0.42
CA VAL A 352 5.74 -14.97 1.58
C VAL A 352 5.99 -16.02 2.66
N CYS A 353 5.04 -16.92 2.96
CA CYS A 353 5.21 -18.01 3.93
C CYS A 353 6.34 -18.97 3.53
N ARG A 354 6.45 -19.32 2.24
CA ARG A 354 7.56 -20.12 1.72
C ARG A 354 8.90 -19.35 1.84
N GLY A 355 8.90 -18.04 1.57
CA GLY A 355 10.04 -17.15 1.81
C GLY A 355 10.47 -17.16 3.28
N VAL A 356 9.53 -16.97 4.21
CA VAL A 356 9.75 -16.97 5.66
C VAL A 356 10.38 -18.29 6.12
N ALA A 357 9.90 -19.43 5.61
CA ALA A 357 10.48 -20.73 5.92
C ALA A 357 11.96 -20.84 5.48
N ARG A 358 12.30 -20.33 4.29
CA ARG A 358 13.68 -20.29 3.81
C ARG A 358 14.55 -19.32 4.63
N TRP A 359 14.04 -18.13 4.95
CA TRP A 359 14.79 -17.11 5.68
C TRP A 359 15.03 -17.47 7.15
N ALA A 360 14.13 -18.23 7.78
CA ALA A 360 14.28 -18.68 9.17
C ALA A 360 15.53 -19.57 9.39
N VAL A 361 15.95 -20.30 8.36
CA VAL A 361 17.13 -21.16 8.38
C VAL A 361 18.38 -20.51 7.76
N ASP A 362 18.24 -19.35 7.15
CA ASP A 362 19.36 -18.64 6.47
C ASP A 362 20.46 -18.27 7.49
N PRO A 363 21.75 -18.42 7.13
CA PRO A 363 22.86 -18.05 8.02
C PRO A 363 22.94 -16.53 8.27
N ARG A 364 22.42 -15.70 7.37
CA ARG A 364 22.44 -14.23 7.46
C ARG A 364 21.41 -13.74 8.49
N PRO A 365 21.82 -12.98 9.54
CA PRO A 365 20.89 -12.45 10.54
C PRO A 365 19.77 -11.59 9.94
N ALA A 366 20.09 -10.76 8.93
CA ALA A 366 19.09 -9.90 8.28
C ALA A 366 17.93 -10.69 7.68
N ARG A 367 18.20 -11.88 7.10
CA ARG A 367 17.14 -12.76 6.57
C ARG A 367 16.26 -13.32 7.69
N ARG A 368 16.83 -13.67 8.84
CA ARG A 368 16.05 -14.15 9.98
C ARG A 368 15.19 -13.06 10.62
N VAL A 369 15.69 -11.81 10.63
CA VAL A 369 14.89 -10.64 11.02
C VAL A 369 13.70 -10.48 10.06
N ALA A 370 13.95 -10.56 8.75
CA ALA A 370 12.91 -10.50 7.72
C ALA A 370 11.88 -11.65 7.89
N ALA A 371 12.32 -12.86 8.25
CA ALA A 371 11.42 -13.99 8.50
C ALA A 371 10.39 -13.66 9.59
N VAL A 372 10.80 -13.01 10.68
CA VAL A 372 9.87 -12.59 11.74
C VAL A 372 8.97 -11.45 11.26
N ALA A 373 9.54 -10.41 10.66
CA ALA A 373 8.79 -9.22 10.27
C ALA A 373 7.69 -9.56 9.25
N TYR A 374 8.05 -10.24 8.17
CA TYR A 374 7.08 -10.59 7.11
C TYR A 374 6.23 -11.80 7.47
N GLY A 375 6.71 -12.71 8.34
CA GLY A 375 5.88 -13.76 8.92
C GLY A 375 4.72 -13.20 9.73
N LEU A 376 4.95 -12.18 10.55
CA LEU A 376 3.90 -11.49 11.31
C LEU A 376 2.93 -10.73 10.40
N ARG A 377 3.40 -10.17 9.29
CA ARG A 377 2.54 -9.51 8.30
C ARG A 377 1.67 -10.51 7.53
N ALA A 378 2.23 -11.63 7.08
CA ALA A 378 1.52 -12.64 6.31
C ALA A 378 0.58 -13.52 7.15
N ALA A 379 0.88 -13.72 8.43
CA ALA A 379 0.11 -14.63 9.30
C ALA A 379 -1.40 -14.34 9.38
N PRO A 380 -1.91 -13.08 9.33
CA PRO A 380 -3.36 -12.82 9.28
C PRO A 380 -4.04 -13.35 8.02
N TYR A 381 -3.31 -13.45 6.92
CA TYR A 381 -3.80 -13.80 5.58
C TYR A 381 -3.50 -15.26 5.20
N ALA A 382 -2.69 -15.99 5.99
CA ALA A 382 -2.35 -17.38 5.77
C ALA A 382 -3.57 -18.30 5.97
N ALA A 383 -4.39 -18.44 4.92
CA ALA A 383 -5.64 -19.18 4.96
C ALA A 383 -5.41 -20.71 4.90
N SER A 384 -4.39 -21.17 4.16
CA SER A 384 -4.11 -22.61 4.01
C SER A 384 -3.39 -23.18 5.24
N GLU A 385 -3.66 -24.46 5.56
CA GLU A 385 -2.92 -25.16 6.63
C GLU A 385 -1.44 -25.31 6.30
N ALA A 386 -1.11 -25.47 5.01
CA ALA A 386 0.27 -25.56 4.56
C ALA A 386 1.05 -24.27 4.86
N ASP A 387 0.45 -23.10 4.63
CA ASP A 387 1.09 -21.81 4.92
C ASP A 387 1.26 -21.61 6.43
N ARG A 388 0.24 -21.97 7.21
CA ARG A 388 0.34 -21.92 8.68
C ARG A 388 1.42 -22.86 9.22
N GLU A 389 1.55 -24.06 8.64
CA GLU A 389 2.61 -25.01 9.00
C GLU A 389 4.01 -24.43 8.70
N LEU A 390 4.19 -23.81 7.53
CA LEU A 390 5.46 -23.15 7.19
C LEU A 390 5.83 -22.07 8.22
N LEU A 391 4.87 -21.21 8.59
CA LEU A 391 5.09 -20.19 9.62
C LEU A 391 5.38 -20.78 10.99
N ARG A 392 4.69 -21.87 11.38
CA ARG A 392 4.88 -22.59 12.63
C ARG A 392 6.27 -23.19 12.74
N VAL A 393 6.71 -23.90 11.68
CA VAL A 393 8.05 -24.50 11.62
C VAL A 393 9.13 -23.43 11.63
N ALA A 394 8.97 -22.35 10.85
CA ALA A 394 9.90 -21.23 10.83
C ALA A 394 10.04 -20.57 12.21
N ALA A 395 8.91 -20.28 12.87
CA ALA A 395 8.89 -19.68 14.20
C ALA A 395 9.52 -20.60 15.27
N ALA A 396 9.22 -21.90 15.24
CA ALA A 396 9.85 -22.87 16.15
C ALA A 396 11.37 -22.98 15.93
N THR A 397 11.81 -22.91 14.67
CA THR A 397 13.24 -22.91 14.32
C THR A 397 13.95 -21.68 14.87
N LEU A 398 13.35 -20.48 14.70
CA LEU A 398 13.89 -19.23 15.24
C LEU A 398 13.93 -19.26 16.76
N LEU A 399 12.89 -19.78 17.42
CA LEU A 399 12.82 -19.89 18.88
C LEU A 399 13.88 -20.85 19.45
N SER A 400 14.29 -21.88 18.70
CA SER A 400 15.33 -22.82 19.11
C SER A 400 16.75 -22.24 19.08
N ARG A 401 16.96 -21.09 18.41
CA ARG A 401 18.26 -20.45 18.25
C ARG A 401 18.53 -19.48 19.40
N THR A 402 19.34 -19.87 20.35
CA THR A 402 19.71 -19.03 21.51
C THR A 402 20.44 -17.73 21.12
N ALA A 403 21.20 -17.76 20.02
CA ALA A 403 21.88 -16.57 19.47
C ALA A 403 20.92 -15.48 18.96
N ASP A 404 19.70 -15.87 18.62
CA ASP A 404 18.67 -14.96 18.05
C ASP A 404 17.61 -14.56 19.11
N ALA A 405 18.00 -14.43 20.37
CA ALA A 405 17.07 -14.14 21.48
C ALA A 405 16.19 -12.90 21.26
N ALA A 406 16.66 -11.91 20.49
CA ALA A 406 15.90 -10.73 20.10
C ALA A 406 14.71 -11.03 19.16
N LEU A 407 14.72 -12.17 18.46
CA LEU A 407 13.66 -12.59 17.54
C LEU A 407 12.62 -13.49 18.23
N HIS A 408 12.89 -13.95 19.45
CA HIS A 408 12.02 -14.91 20.15
C HIS A 408 10.62 -14.35 20.41
N GLY A 409 10.48 -13.04 20.68
CA GLY A 409 9.17 -12.44 20.89
C GLY A 409 8.28 -12.49 19.65
N GLY A 410 8.83 -12.16 18.48
CA GLY A 410 8.12 -12.28 17.23
C GLY A 410 7.83 -13.74 16.83
N ALA A 411 8.77 -14.65 17.09
CA ALA A 411 8.54 -16.08 16.89
C ALA A 411 7.42 -16.62 17.79
N LEU A 412 7.38 -16.21 19.06
CA LEU A 412 6.29 -16.56 19.98
C LEU A 412 4.96 -15.96 19.55
N ALA A 413 4.95 -14.73 19.02
CA ALA A 413 3.75 -14.11 18.50
C ALA A 413 3.15 -14.91 17.33
N LEU A 414 3.99 -15.42 16.42
CA LEU A 414 3.57 -16.34 15.34
C LEU A 414 2.99 -17.65 15.89
N LEU A 415 3.68 -18.28 16.86
CA LEU A 415 3.26 -19.55 17.46
C LEU A 415 1.96 -19.44 18.28
N VAL A 416 1.74 -18.30 18.95
CA VAL A 416 0.49 -18.04 19.70
C VAL A 416 -0.66 -17.72 18.75
N ARG A 417 -0.39 -17.10 17.61
CA ARG A 417 -1.41 -16.81 16.60
C ARG A 417 -1.97 -18.09 15.99
N ASP A 418 -1.13 -19.08 15.74
CA ASP A 418 -1.55 -20.36 15.18
C ASP A 418 -2.33 -21.21 16.21
N PRO A 419 -3.58 -21.64 15.90
CA PRO A 419 -4.42 -22.40 16.84
C PRO A 419 -3.80 -23.72 17.30
N VAL A 420 -3.00 -24.38 16.43
CA VAL A 420 -2.40 -25.69 16.72
C VAL A 420 -1.28 -25.60 17.75
N SER A 421 -0.45 -24.57 17.65
CA SER A 421 0.71 -24.38 18.54
C SER A 421 0.42 -23.50 19.76
N ARG A 422 -0.68 -22.72 19.72
CA ARG A 422 -1.05 -21.74 20.76
C ARG A 422 -0.98 -22.27 22.18
N GLY A 423 -1.66 -23.41 22.44
CA GLY A 423 -1.72 -23.98 23.78
C GLY A 423 -0.35 -24.33 24.36
N ARG A 424 0.61 -24.69 23.50
CA ARG A 424 1.98 -25.01 23.92
C ARG A 424 2.81 -23.79 24.29
N TYR A 425 2.60 -22.65 23.60
CA TYR A 425 3.50 -21.51 23.69
C TYR A 425 2.90 -20.29 24.40
N VAL A 426 1.60 -20.29 24.70
CA VAL A 426 0.92 -19.11 25.29
C VAL A 426 1.49 -18.73 26.67
N GLU A 427 1.83 -19.67 27.51
CA GLU A 427 2.40 -19.40 28.84
C GLU A 427 3.80 -18.78 28.72
N GLN A 428 4.63 -19.31 27.82
CA GLN A 428 5.96 -18.77 27.56
C GLN A 428 5.88 -17.34 27.00
N ALA A 429 4.97 -17.09 26.05
CA ALA A 429 4.72 -15.77 25.50
C ALA A 429 4.20 -14.79 26.58
N ALA A 430 3.25 -15.23 27.40
CA ALA A 430 2.68 -14.45 28.49
C ALA A 430 3.77 -14.03 29.52
N ALA A 431 4.64 -14.97 29.90
CA ALA A 431 5.74 -14.68 30.81
C ALA A 431 6.73 -13.65 30.22
N ARG A 432 7.09 -13.82 28.92
CA ARG A 432 8.02 -12.91 28.23
C ARG A 432 7.41 -11.52 28.02
N PHE A 433 6.13 -11.42 27.71
CA PHE A 433 5.39 -10.16 27.62
C PHE A 433 5.36 -9.45 28.98
N ALA A 434 5.02 -10.17 30.06
CA ALA A 434 5.00 -9.59 31.40
C ALA A 434 6.34 -9.03 31.85
N ALA A 435 7.45 -9.67 31.44
CA ALA A 435 8.82 -9.25 31.74
C ALA A 435 9.31 -8.07 30.90
N ALA A 436 8.53 -7.62 29.91
CA ALA A 436 8.91 -6.50 29.00
C ALA A 436 10.23 -6.73 28.22
N GLN A 437 10.57 -7.96 27.93
CA GLN A 437 11.87 -8.33 27.38
C GLN A 437 11.95 -8.17 25.86
N ASP A 438 10.80 -7.96 25.18
CA ASP A 438 10.75 -8.02 23.73
C ASP A 438 9.70 -7.07 23.16
N PRO A 439 10.10 -6.07 22.33
CA PRO A 439 9.16 -5.11 21.74
C PRO A 439 8.25 -5.71 20.67
N GLN A 440 8.63 -6.84 20.08
CA GLN A 440 7.82 -7.50 19.02
C GLN A 440 6.65 -8.29 19.59
N LEU A 441 6.69 -8.67 20.86
CA LEU A 441 5.59 -9.33 21.54
C LEU A 441 4.64 -8.28 22.14
N THR A 442 3.72 -7.79 21.31
CA THR A 442 2.77 -6.74 21.68
C THR A 442 1.55 -7.30 22.42
N ALA A 443 0.78 -6.41 23.07
CA ALA A 443 -0.50 -6.78 23.64
C ALA A 443 -1.44 -7.40 22.60
N ALA A 444 -1.49 -6.86 21.38
CA ALA A 444 -2.32 -7.39 20.30
C ALA A 444 -1.88 -8.81 19.88
N ALA A 445 -0.57 -9.07 19.82
CA ALA A 445 -0.05 -10.39 19.48
C ALA A 445 -0.47 -11.45 20.51
N LEU A 446 -0.43 -11.13 21.80
CA LEU A 446 -0.87 -12.01 22.88
C LEU A 446 -2.41 -12.08 22.96
N GLY A 447 -3.10 -11.00 22.63
CA GLY A 447 -4.56 -10.89 22.65
C GLY A 447 -5.30 -11.89 21.78
N VAL A 448 -4.66 -12.39 20.72
CA VAL A 448 -5.22 -13.45 19.85
C VAL A 448 -5.55 -14.72 20.64
N ALA A 449 -4.90 -14.92 21.79
CA ALA A 449 -5.14 -16.07 22.67
C ALA A 449 -6.21 -15.82 23.74
N LEU A 450 -6.75 -14.59 23.88
CA LEU A 450 -7.70 -14.24 24.94
C LEU A 450 -8.95 -15.13 24.96
N ALA A 451 -9.56 -15.38 23.78
CA ALA A 451 -10.77 -16.18 23.72
C ALA A 451 -10.56 -17.64 24.16
N SER A 452 -9.38 -18.20 23.87
CA SER A 452 -9.07 -19.62 24.15
C SER A 452 -8.30 -19.85 25.44
N HIS A 453 -7.47 -18.88 25.86
CA HIS A 453 -6.60 -18.96 27.04
C HIS A 453 -6.66 -17.65 27.85
N PRO A 454 -7.83 -17.26 28.41
CA PRO A 454 -7.99 -15.97 29.07
C PRO A 454 -7.09 -15.81 30.30
N ALA A 455 -6.93 -16.87 31.11
CA ALA A 455 -6.23 -16.76 32.39
C ALA A 455 -4.75 -16.35 32.25
N PRO A 456 -3.89 -17.03 31.47
CA PRO A 456 -2.49 -16.65 31.35
C PRO A 456 -2.31 -15.28 30.68
N VAL A 457 -3.17 -14.90 29.74
CA VAL A 457 -3.09 -13.60 29.05
C VAL A 457 -3.47 -12.45 29.98
N LEU A 458 -4.59 -12.56 30.70
CA LEU A 458 -5.02 -11.54 31.66
C LEU A 458 -4.02 -11.38 32.81
N ASP A 459 -3.41 -12.48 33.27
CA ASP A 459 -2.37 -12.41 34.27
C ASP A 459 -1.10 -11.72 33.77
N ALA A 460 -0.70 -12.01 32.54
CA ALA A 460 0.42 -11.31 31.89
C ALA A 460 0.13 -9.80 31.75
N TYR A 461 -1.08 -9.42 31.36
CA TYR A 461 -1.49 -8.01 31.26
C TYR A 461 -1.44 -7.34 32.65
N ARG A 462 -1.95 -7.99 33.72
CA ARG A 462 -1.85 -7.46 35.08
C ARG A 462 -0.40 -7.22 35.50
N ARG A 463 0.48 -8.21 35.30
CA ARG A 463 1.90 -8.11 35.64
C ARG A 463 2.59 -7.02 34.84
N ARG A 464 2.30 -6.95 33.53
CA ARG A 464 2.88 -5.92 32.64
C ARG A 464 2.48 -4.50 33.04
N LEU A 465 1.24 -4.31 33.41
CA LEU A 465 0.74 -3.02 33.87
C LEU A 465 1.08 -2.70 35.33
N ALA A 466 1.48 -3.67 36.13
CA ALA A 466 2.07 -3.40 37.45
C ALA A 466 3.45 -2.78 37.34
N ALA A 467 4.21 -3.07 36.29
CA ALA A 467 5.53 -2.48 36.02
C ALA A 467 5.40 -1.05 35.45
N PRO A 468 6.38 -0.16 35.67
CA PRO A 468 6.41 1.17 35.03
C PRO A 468 6.51 1.04 33.51
N GLY A 469 5.79 1.88 32.78
CA GLY A 469 5.75 1.89 31.32
C GLY A 469 4.33 2.10 30.76
N SER A 470 4.21 2.55 29.54
CA SER A 470 2.98 3.08 28.94
C SER A 470 2.29 2.11 27.98
N GLN A 471 1.98 0.88 28.38
CA GLN A 471 1.20 -0.05 27.52
C GLN A 471 -0.26 -0.17 27.92
N ALA A 472 -0.74 0.71 28.81
CA ALA A 472 -2.13 0.66 29.29
C ALA A 472 -3.14 0.85 28.15
N GLY A 473 -2.87 1.77 27.24
CA GLY A 473 -3.72 2.02 26.08
C GLY A 473 -3.86 0.80 25.16
N ASP A 474 -2.75 0.15 24.83
CA ASP A 474 -2.73 -1.05 23.96
C ASP A 474 -3.44 -2.24 24.58
N VAL A 475 -3.16 -2.52 25.87
CA VAL A 475 -3.82 -3.61 26.58
C VAL A 475 -5.32 -3.37 26.67
N LEU A 476 -5.75 -2.15 27.06
CA LEU A 476 -7.18 -1.81 27.17
C LEU A 476 -7.86 -1.81 25.80
N ARG A 477 -7.16 -1.42 24.73
CA ARG A 477 -7.70 -1.52 23.37
C ARG A 477 -7.99 -2.98 22.99
N VAL A 478 -7.03 -3.88 23.23
CA VAL A 478 -7.20 -5.31 22.96
C VAL A 478 -8.35 -5.90 23.79
N LEU A 479 -8.43 -5.56 25.07
CA LEU A 479 -9.52 -6.02 25.95
C LEU A 479 -10.89 -5.45 25.52
N ALA A 480 -10.94 -4.26 24.96
CA ALA A 480 -12.16 -3.67 24.43
C ALA A 480 -12.63 -4.37 23.13
N GLU A 481 -11.69 -4.88 22.35
CA GLU A 481 -11.96 -5.58 21.09
C GLU A 481 -12.43 -7.04 21.30
N GLU A 482 -12.19 -7.62 22.46
CA GLU A 482 -12.60 -9.00 22.75
C GLU A 482 -14.06 -9.07 23.21
N ALA A 483 -14.86 -9.84 22.49
CA ALA A 483 -16.30 -9.96 22.74
C ALA A 483 -16.69 -11.21 23.57
N ALA A 484 -15.74 -12.12 23.82
CA ALA A 484 -16.05 -13.35 24.54
C ALA A 484 -16.54 -13.07 25.98
N PRO A 485 -17.70 -13.62 26.41
CA PRO A 485 -18.25 -13.37 27.75
C PRO A 485 -17.29 -13.72 28.89
N ALA A 486 -16.45 -14.73 28.69
CA ALA A 486 -15.42 -15.12 29.66
C ALA A 486 -14.36 -14.07 29.92
N VAL A 487 -14.19 -13.11 29.01
CA VAL A 487 -13.20 -12.02 29.08
C VAL A 487 -13.85 -10.69 29.45
N ALA A 488 -15.11 -10.47 29.11
CA ALA A 488 -15.81 -9.19 29.26
C ALA A 488 -15.82 -8.68 30.71
N ALA A 489 -16.32 -9.47 31.66
CA ALA A 489 -16.37 -9.11 33.08
C ALA A 489 -14.96 -8.97 33.70
N PRO A 490 -14.01 -9.92 33.52
CA PRO A 490 -12.63 -9.73 33.96
C PRO A 490 -11.91 -8.53 33.36
N ALA A 491 -12.20 -8.15 32.10
CA ALA A 491 -11.63 -6.97 31.46
C ALA A 491 -12.12 -5.66 32.10
N THR A 492 -13.40 -5.60 32.45
CA THR A 492 -13.98 -4.42 33.11
C THR A 492 -13.46 -4.30 34.56
N GLU A 493 -13.36 -5.40 35.31
CA GLU A 493 -12.71 -5.41 36.62
C GLU A 493 -11.25 -4.96 36.54
N PHE A 494 -10.54 -5.41 35.51
CA PHE A 494 -9.16 -5.02 35.24
C PHE A 494 -9.04 -3.52 34.98
N ALA A 495 -9.92 -2.95 34.13
CA ALA A 495 -9.96 -1.51 33.87
C ALA A 495 -10.27 -0.69 35.18
N ALA A 496 -11.18 -1.19 35.99
CA ALA A 496 -11.51 -0.57 37.28
C ALA A 496 -10.32 -0.62 38.26
N ALA A 497 -9.64 -1.76 38.35
CA ALA A 497 -8.47 -1.91 39.21
C ALA A 497 -7.29 -1.03 38.72
N LEU A 498 -7.07 -0.95 37.43
CA LEU A 498 -6.05 -0.09 36.83
C LEU A 498 -6.33 1.39 37.11
N LEU A 499 -7.58 1.82 36.97
CA LEU A 499 -8.00 3.19 37.22
C LEU A 499 -7.77 3.61 38.70
N ARG A 500 -8.05 2.70 39.62
CA ARG A 500 -7.80 2.91 41.08
C ARG A 500 -6.31 2.98 41.39
N ALA A 501 -5.52 2.09 40.81
CA ALA A 501 -4.08 2.04 41.06
C ALA A 501 -3.31 3.17 40.37
N ARG A 502 -3.78 3.63 39.21
CA ARG A 502 -3.11 4.61 38.34
C ARG A 502 -4.13 5.60 37.76
N PRO A 503 -4.52 6.65 38.46
CA PRO A 503 -5.46 7.66 37.98
C PRO A 503 -5.09 8.29 36.65
N GLY A 504 -3.78 8.41 36.32
CA GLY A 504 -3.29 8.91 35.03
C GLY A 504 -3.68 8.06 33.81
N THR A 505 -4.19 6.83 33.99
CA THR A 505 -4.69 5.99 32.90
C THR A 505 -6.15 6.25 32.53
N ALA A 506 -6.81 7.25 33.18
CA ALA A 506 -8.22 7.53 33.01
C ALA A 506 -8.66 7.77 31.56
N GLY A 507 -7.82 8.43 30.73
CA GLY A 507 -8.08 8.60 29.30
C GLY A 507 -8.13 7.27 28.54
N HIS A 508 -7.25 6.33 28.85
CA HIS A 508 -7.25 4.99 28.24
C HIS A 508 -8.45 4.16 28.68
N VAL A 509 -8.89 4.31 29.95
CA VAL A 509 -10.09 3.65 30.47
C VAL A 509 -11.36 4.25 29.84
N ALA A 510 -11.41 5.57 29.62
CA ALA A 510 -12.49 6.22 28.88
C ALA A 510 -12.59 5.67 27.44
N ALA A 511 -11.46 5.56 26.72
CA ALA A 511 -11.40 4.97 25.39
C ALA A 511 -11.80 3.48 25.38
N TYR A 512 -11.43 2.71 26.40
CA TYR A 512 -11.91 1.34 26.60
C TYR A 512 -13.43 1.28 26.72
N ALA A 513 -14.00 2.09 27.63
CA ALA A 513 -15.44 2.14 27.86
C ALA A 513 -16.20 2.55 26.57
N GLU A 514 -15.67 3.52 25.83
CA GLU A 514 -16.28 3.97 24.57
C GLU A 514 -16.31 2.86 23.50
N ARG A 515 -15.20 2.14 23.32
CA ARG A 515 -15.14 0.99 22.39
C ARG A 515 -16.06 -0.15 22.80
N ARG A 516 -16.17 -0.42 24.13
CA ARG A 516 -17.09 -1.46 24.63
C ARG A 516 -18.55 -1.10 24.36
N LEU A 517 -18.96 0.15 24.61
CA LEU A 517 -20.30 0.63 24.30
C LEU A 517 -20.58 0.61 22.78
N ALA A 518 -19.59 0.97 21.96
CA ALA A 518 -19.72 0.95 20.49
C ALA A 518 -20.01 -0.46 19.93
N ARG A 519 -19.54 -1.51 20.62
CA ARG A 519 -19.81 -2.91 20.24
C ARG A 519 -21.15 -3.45 20.72
N GLY A 520 -21.77 -2.78 21.69
CA GLY A 520 -23.02 -3.18 22.31
C GLY A 520 -22.88 -4.30 23.35
N GLY A 521 -23.94 -4.48 24.15
CA GLY A 521 -24.03 -5.57 25.13
C GLY A 521 -23.18 -5.42 26.40
N ALA A 522 -22.51 -4.28 26.59
CA ALA A 522 -21.66 -4.00 27.75
C ALA A 522 -22.18 -2.90 28.68
N ASP A 523 -23.42 -2.46 28.50
CA ASP A 523 -23.98 -1.29 29.17
C ASP A 523 -23.95 -1.41 30.69
N ALA A 524 -24.29 -2.58 31.23
CA ALA A 524 -24.33 -2.81 32.68
C ALA A 524 -22.93 -2.72 33.30
N GLU A 525 -21.93 -3.37 32.70
CA GLU A 525 -20.56 -3.43 33.21
C GLU A 525 -19.86 -2.07 33.08
N VAL A 526 -19.97 -1.44 31.91
CA VAL A 526 -19.40 -0.10 31.68
C VAL A 526 -20.09 0.93 32.56
N GLY A 527 -21.42 0.84 32.72
CA GLY A 527 -22.19 1.71 33.62
C GLY A 527 -21.72 1.60 35.07
N ALA A 528 -21.49 0.37 35.55
CA ALA A 528 -20.98 0.15 36.92
C ALA A 528 -19.55 0.72 37.06
N LEU A 529 -18.67 0.53 36.10
CA LEU A 529 -17.31 1.08 36.08
C LEU A 529 -17.33 2.61 36.17
N VAL A 530 -18.11 3.26 35.28
CA VAL A 530 -18.16 4.74 35.20
C VAL A 530 -18.82 5.34 36.44
N ARG A 531 -19.94 4.77 36.95
CA ARG A 531 -20.56 5.21 38.20
C ARG A 531 -19.63 5.10 39.40
N ALA A 532 -18.87 3.99 39.49
CA ALA A 532 -17.87 3.85 40.55
C ALA A 532 -16.80 4.94 40.46
N ALA A 533 -16.29 5.22 39.23
CA ALA A 533 -15.30 6.25 39.01
C ALA A 533 -15.83 7.66 39.33
N PHE A 534 -17.07 7.97 38.97
CA PHE A 534 -17.71 9.27 39.32
C PHE A 534 -17.92 9.45 40.83
N ARG A 535 -18.27 8.39 41.54
CA ARG A 535 -18.51 8.47 43.00
C ARG A 535 -17.22 8.56 43.81
N THR A 536 -16.19 7.81 43.45
CA THR A 536 -15.00 7.63 44.29
C THR A 536 -13.70 8.12 43.69
N GLY A 537 -13.68 8.41 42.39
CA GLY A 537 -12.47 8.82 41.66
C GLY A 537 -12.08 10.27 41.97
N PRO A 538 -10.77 10.60 41.88
CA PRO A 538 -10.32 11.99 41.99
C PRO A 538 -10.86 12.85 40.85
N PRO A 539 -10.87 14.18 40.95
CA PRO A 539 -11.38 15.08 39.92
C PRO A 539 -10.77 14.86 38.54
N SER A 540 -9.48 14.57 38.46
CA SER A 540 -8.78 14.26 37.20
C SER A 540 -9.34 13.04 36.49
N VAL A 541 -9.70 11.99 37.20
CA VAL A 541 -10.35 10.79 36.65
C VAL A 541 -11.75 11.09 36.14
N ARG A 542 -12.56 11.82 36.97
CA ARG A 542 -13.91 12.19 36.57
C ARG A 542 -13.91 13.11 35.34
N ALA A 543 -12.98 14.06 35.28
CA ALA A 543 -12.79 14.93 34.09
C ALA A 543 -12.42 14.14 32.84
N ALA A 544 -11.54 13.15 32.95
CA ALA A 544 -11.14 12.29 31.80
C ALA A 544 -12.29 11.40 31.31
N LEU A 545 -13.25 11.03 32.15
CA LEU A 545 -14.44 10.24 31.80
C LEU A 545 -15.63 11.11 31.32
N ALA A 546 -15.63 12.41 31.56
CA ALA A 546 -16.69 13.31 31.13
C ALA A 546 -17.00 13.26 29.61
N PRO A 547 -16.02 13.18 28.74
CA PRO A 547 -16.28 13.02 27.28
C PRO A 547 -17.09 11.78 26.90
N LEU A 548 -17.00 10.70 27.67
CA LEU A 548 -17.75 9.48 27.43
C LEU A 548 -19.27 9.71 27.52
N VAL A 549 -19.72 10.46 28.52
CA VAL A 549 -21.14 10.72 28.76
C VAL A 549 -21.71 11.87 27.93
N ALA A 550 -20.83 12.68 27.32
CA ALA A 550 -21.19 13.79 26.43
C ALA A 550 -21.49 13.37 24.99
N ALA A 551 -21.50 12.08 24.67
CA ALA A 551 -21.73 11.59 23.33
C ALA A 551 -23.16 11.89 22.84
N PRO A 552 -23.39 12.04 21.50
CA PRO A 552 -24.70 12.31 20.91
C PRO A 552 -25.76 11.25 21.29
N GLY A 553 -27.04 11.61 21.27
CA GLY A 553 -28.14 10.77 21.69
C GLY A 553 -28.46 9.53 20.85
N ASP A 554 -27.81 9.38 19.69
CA ASP A 554 -27.87 8.22 18.79
C ASP A 554 -26.61 7.34 18.84
N ALA A 555 -25.61 7.75 19.65
CA ALA A 555 -24.43 6.93 19.86
C ALA A 555 -24.80 5.61 20.58
N PRO A 556 -24.05 4.53 20.31
CA PRO A 556 -24.22 3.27 21.05
C PRO A 556 -24.20 3.50 22.56
N GLY A 557 -25.14 2.87 23.28
CA GLY A 557 -25.30 3.08 24.71
C GLY A 557 -25.89 4.44 25.09
N ALA A 558 -26.65 5.10 24.21
CA ALA A 558 -27.23 6.44 24.43
C ALA A 558 -28.06 6.55 25.71
N ALA A 559 -28.88 5.53 26.02
CA ALA A 559 -29.66 5.49 27.23
C ALA A 559 -28.78 5.55 28.49
N LEU A 560 -27.78 4.68 28.57
CA LEU A 560 -26.82 4.66 29.67
C LEU A 560 -26.02 5.97 29.76
N ARG A 561 -25.55 6.51 28.63
CA ARG A 561 -24.82 7.78 28.60
C ARG A 561 -25.69 8.92 29.11
N GLY A 562 -26.98 8.95 28.76
CA GLY A 562 -27.96 9.92 29.25
C GLY A 562 -28.19 9.83 30.76
N GLU A 563 -28.32 8.61 31.30
CA GLU A 563 -28.40 8.36 32.73
C GLU A 563 -27.16 8.86 33.48
N LEU A 564 -25.98 8.45 33.02
CA LEU A 564 -24.70 8.84 33.62
C LEU A 564 -24.46 10.36 33.55
N LEU A 565 -24.84 11.00 32.43
CA LEU A 565 -24.78 12.46 32.30
C LEU A 565 -25.70 13.14 33.30
N ALA A 566 -26.93 12.64 33.45
CA ALA A 566 -27.87 13.20 34.43
C ALA A 566 -27.39 13.02 35.90
N GLU A 567 -26.79 11.85 36.19
CA GLU A 567 -26.17 11.61 37.51
C GLU A 567 -25.00 12.58 37.73
N LEU A 568 -24.09 12.73 36.77
CA LEU A 568 -22.93 13.63 36.87
C LEU A 568 -23.35 15.08 37.01
N LEU A 569 -24.31 15.56 36.20
CA LEU A 569 -24.83 16.95 36.33
C LEU A 569 -25.52 17.24 37.65
N ARG A 570 -26.07 16.22 38.31
CA ARG A 570 -26.76 16.38 39.61
C ARG A 570 -25.76 16.47 40.76
N GLU A 571 -24.71 15.66 40.73
CA GLU A 571 -23.82 15.42 41.85
C GLU A 571 -22.50 16.19 41.80
N GLU A 572 -22.03 16.49 40.57
CA GLU A 572 -20.71 17.09 40.35
C GLU A 572 -20.68 18.58 40.71
N THR A 573 -19.65 18.97 41.47
CA THR A 573 -19.40 20.35 41.88
C THR A 573 -17.98 20.83 41.56
N HIS A 574 -17.09 19.93 41.16
CA HIS A 574 -15.70 20.30 40.91
C HIS A 574 -15.53 21.04 39.59
N PRO A 575 -14.92 22.23 39.55
CA PRO A 575 -14.86 23.10 38.38
C PRO A 575 -14.16 22.43 37.18
N ASP A 576 -13.08 21.68 37.41
CA ASP A 576 -12.34 21.06 36.32
C ASP A 576 -13.13 19.95 35.60
N VAL A 577 -13.95 19.21 36.36
CA VAL A 577 -14.82 18.16 35.80
C VAL A 577 -15.95 18.78 34.97
N LEU A 578 -16.57 19.82 35.50
CA LEU A 578 -17.66 20.55 34.84
C LEU A 578 -17.14 21.25 33.55
N GLU A 579 -15.94 21.80 33.59
CA GLU A 579 -15.31 22.42 32.44
C GLU A 579 -14.99 21.36 31.36
N ALA A 580 -14.43 20.20 31.72
CA ALA A 580 -14.18 19.10 30.79
C ALA A 580 -15.49 18.59 30.17
N LEU A 581 -16.55 18.50 30.95
CA LEU A 581 -17.89 18.11 30.48
C LEU A 581 -18.44 19.15 29.48
N LEU A 582 -18.33 20.45 29.78
CA LEU A 582 -18.77 21.55 28.93
C LEU A 582 -18.07 21.49 27.56
N VAL A 583 -16.75 21.37 27.56
CA VAL A 583 -15.94 21.21 26.32
C VAL A 583 -16.42 20.01 25.54
N ALA A 584 -16.57 18.86 26.18
CA ALA A 584 -16.97 17.63 25.51
C ALA A 584 -18.38 17.72 24.90
N LEU A 585 -19.32 18.34 25.58
CA LEU A 585 -20.69 18.55 25.09
C LEU A 585 -20.71 19.45 23.83
N VAL A 586 -19.95 20.55 23.86
CA VAL A 586 -19.89 21.49 22.73
C VAL A 586 -19.16 20.89 21.52
N VAL A 587 -17.98 20.30 21.70
CA VAL A 587 -17.19 19.72 20.62
C VAL A 587 -17.93 18.56 19.95
N ARG A 588 -18.58 17.69 20.69
CA ARG A 588 -19.33 16.55 20.15
C ARG A 588 -20.67 16.91 19.51
N HIS A 589 -21.18 18.11 19.74
CA HIS A 589 -22.42 18.56 19.12
C HIS A 589 -22.28 18.84 17.61
N ASP A 590 -21.11 19.31 17.18
CA ASP A 590 -20.88 19.82 15.81
C ASP A 590 -20.47 18.74 14.77
N THR A 591 -20.33 17.46 15.16
CA THR A 591 -19.72 16.43 14.32
C THR A 591 -20.66 15.74 13.31
N ARG A 592 -21.89 16.26 13.05
CA ARG A 592 -22.85 15.62 12.12
C ARG A 592 -23.32 16.50 10.97
N PRO A 593 -22.65 16.49 9.83
CA PRO A 593 -23.27 16.95 8.59
C PRO A 593 -24.33 15.93 8.15
N GLY A 594 -25.62 16.31 8.17
CA GLY A 594 -26.70 15.51 7.59
C GLY A 594 -27.84 15.06 8.54
N ALA A 595 -27.81 15.38 9.83
CA ALA A 595 -28.92 15.06 10.74
C ALA A 595 -30.20 15.83 10.37
N ALA A 596 -31.37 15.20 10.60
CA ALA A 596 -32.67 15.81 10.37
C ALA A 596 -32.86 17.08 11.24
N PRO A 597 -33.61 18.09 10.75
CA PRO A 597 -33.82 19.34 11.50
C PRO A 597 -34.36 19.14 12.92
N GLU A 598 -35.28 18.19 13.08
CA GLU A 598 -35.89 17.84 14.38
C GLU A 598 -34.90 17.19 15.34
N GLU A 599 -34.03 16.33 14.87
CA GLU A 599 -32.95 15.74 15.66
C GLU A 599 -31.95 16.80 16.11
N ARG A 600 -31.60 17.73 15.22
CA ARG A 600 -30.74 18.88 15.55
C ARG A 600 -31.34 19.76 16.59
N ALA A 601 -32.63 20.08 16.55
CA ALA A 601 -33.33 20.86 17.51
C ALA A 601 -33.37 20.18 18.92
N GLY A 602 -33.66 18.87 18.95
CA GLY A 602 -33.63 18.07 20.17
C GLY A 602 -32.22 17.98 20.80
N HIS A 603 -31.17 17.91 19.99
CA HIS A 603 -29.79 17.95 20.46
C HIS A 603 -29.42 19.35 21.00
N ALA A 604 -29.79 20.41 20.29
CA ALA A 604 -29.52 21.78 20.71
C ALA A 604 -30.19 22.09 22.07
N ALA A 605 -31.42 21.63 22.28
CA ALA A 605 -32.13 21.81 23.55
C ALA A 605 -31.42 21.07 24.74
N ARG A 606 -30.94 19.85 24.49
CA ARG A 606 -30.18 19.08 25.49
C ARG A 606 -28.83 19.72 25.79
N LEU A 607 -28.11 20.16 24.77
CA LEU A 607 -26.85 20.89 24.95
C LEU A 607 -27.06 22.17 25.75
N ARG A 608 -28.08 22.96 25.39
CA ARG A 608 -28.46 24.18 26.13
C ARG A 608 -28.70 23.89 27.61
N SER A 609 -29.54 22.90 27.90
CA SER A 609 -29.85 22.50 29.28
C SER A 609 -28.59 22.10 30.06
N ALA A 610 -27.70 21.32 29.44
CA ALA A 610 -26.44 20.90 30.04
C ALA A 610 -25.48 22.08 30.27
N VAL A 611 -25.33 22.97 29.29
CA VAL A 611 -24.49 24.18 29.39
C VAL A 611 -25.00 25.12 30.48
N LEU A 612 -26.32 25.35 30.56
CA LEU A 612 -26.92 26.17 31.61
C LEU A 612 -26.68 25.59 33.00
N ARG A 613 -26.79 24.25 33.14
CA ARG A 613 -26.56 23.59 34.41
C ARG A 613 -25.10 23.64 34.86
N VAL A 614 -24.18 23.37 33.95
CA VAL A 614 -22.73 23.52 34.19
C VAL A 614 -22.39 24.96 34.52
N GLY A 615 -22.96 25.91 33.78
CA GLY A 615 -22.77 27.33 33.98
C GLY A 615 -23.28 27.78 35.36
N THR A 616 -24.46 27.32 35.76
CA THR A 616 -25.05 27.67 37.10
C THR A 616 -24.16 27.18 38.24
N VAL A 617 -23.51 26.02 38.10
CA VAL A 617 -22.61 25.51 39.14
C VAL A 617 -21.29 26.28 39.16
N LEU A 618 -20.69 26.53 37.98
CA LEU A 618 -19.44 27.29 37.86
C LEU A 618 -19.61 28.76 38.31
N ALA A 619 -20.73 29.40 37.99
CA ALA A 619 -20.99 30.81 38.32
C ALA A 619 -21.24 31.08 39.80
N ARG A 620 -21.33 30.07 40.66
CA ARG A 620 -21.52 30.26 42.14
C ARG A 620 -20.41 31.06 42.81
N GLY A 621 -19.25 31.19 42.17
CA GLY A 621 -18.15 32.00 42.68
C GLY A 621 -17.51 32.83 41.56
N PRO A 622 -16.85 33.96 41.92
CA PRO A 622 -16.31 34.90 40.93
C PRO A 622 -15.21 34.28 40.06
N GLU A 623 -14.47 33.34 40.56
CA GLU A 623 -13.42 32.62 39.83
C GLU A 623 -14.01 31.62 38.82
N GLY A 624 -15.04 30.88 39.22
CA GLY A 624 -15.76 29.96 38.36
C GLY A 624 -16.47 30.68 37.21
N GLY A 625 -17.09 31.84 37.48
CA GLY A 625 -17.68 32.67 36.43
C GLY A 625 -16.66 33.16 35.40
N ARG A 626 -15.47 33.62 35.83
CA ARG A 626 -14.40 34.00 34.93
C ARG A 626 -13.85 32.81 34.08
N ARG A 627 -13.82 31.63 34.67
CA ARG A 627 -13.43 30.41 33.93
C ARG A 627 -14.48 30.06 32.89
N LEU A 628 -15.77 30.15 33.24
CA LEU A 628 -16.85 29.90 32.28
C LEU A 628 -16.78 30.86 31.08
N ASP A 629 -16.68 32.18 31.36
CA ASP A 629 -16.56 33.20 30.31
C ASP A 629 -15.41 32.92 29.34
N ARG A 630 -14.22 32.64 29.88
CA ARG A 630 -13.03 32.34 29.09
C ARG A 630 -13.24 31.09 28.24
N ARG A 631 -13.82 30.05 28.79
CA ARG A 631 -14.06 28.80 28.12
C ARG A 631 -15.14 28.90 27.03
N LEU A 632 -16.22 29.61 27.28
CA LEU A 632 -17.25 29.87 26.27
C LEU A 632 -16.70 30.71 25.10
N ALA A 633 -15.89 31.73 25.39
CA ALA A 633 -15.22 32.52 24.37
C ALA A 633 -14.21 31.70 23.55
N GLU A 634 -13.49 30.78 24.16
CA GLU A 634 -12.58 29.86 23.47
C GLU A 634 -13.34 28.87 22.57
N LEU A 635 -14.41 28.25 23.08
CA LEU A 635 -15.27 27.37 22.32
C LEU A 635 -15.92 28.07 21.13
N ALA A 636 -16.36 29.32 21.31
CA ALA A 636 -16.90 30.11 20.23
C ALA A 636 -15.87 30.34 19.07
N ARG A 637 -14.59 30.49 19.42
CA ARG A 637 -13.52 30.65 18.40
C ARG A 637 -13.10 29.34 17.74
N THR A 638 -13.15 28.21 18.49
CA THR A 638 -12.56 26.92 18.06
C THR A 638 -13.58 25.97 17.47
N VAL A 639 -14.86 26.06 17.87
CA VAL A 639 -15.92 25.17 17.41
C VAL A 639 -16.82 25.89 16.41
N PRO A 640 -16.81 25.52 15.11
CA PRO A 640 -17.65 26.16 14.10
C PRO A 640 -19.13 26.11 14.48
N GLY A 641 -19.84 27.24 14.31
CA GLY A 641 -21.27 27.31 14.58
C GLY A 641 -21.66 27.52 16.05
N PHE A 642 -20.78 27.23 17.02
CA PHE A 642 -21.13 27.35 18.45
C PHE A 642 -21.47 28.77 18.87
N ALA A 643 -20.77 29.78 18.31
CA ALA A 643 -21.07 31.20 18.60
C ALA A 643 -22.52 31.56 18.22
N ALA A 644 -22.99 31.09 17.04
CA ALA A 644 -24.37 31.32 16.61
C ALA A 644 -25.40 30.65 17.54
N TYR A 645 -25.14 29.43 17.99
CA TYR A 645 -25.99 28.75 18.98
C TYR A 645 -26.02 29.50 20.31
N ALA A 646 -24.88 29.94 20.81
CA ALA A 646 -24.79 30.66 22.06
C ALA A 646 -25.57 31.99 22.03
N LEU A 647 -25.53 32.71 20.91
CA LEU A 647 -26.31 33.94 20.69
C LEU A 647 -27.81 33.65 20.58
N ALA A 648 -28.22 32.61 19.85
CA ALA A 648 -29.64 32.22 19.78
C ALA A 648 -30.20 31.91 21.18
N TRP A 649 -29.45 31.22 22.02
CA TRP A 649 -29.86 30.95 23.42
C TRP A 649 -29.92 32.21 24.26
N TYR A 650 -28.99 33.18 24.03
CA TYR A 650 -29.03 34.49 24.69
C TYR A 650 -30.29 35.25 24.30
N ASP A 651 -30.68 35.27 23.03
CA ASP A 651 -31.86 35.96 22.53
C ASP A 651 -33.16 35.37 23.09
N GLU A 652 -33.19 34.04 23.30
CA GLU A 652 -34.35 33.36 23.89
C GLU A 652 -34.55 33.68 25.38
N ASP A 653 -33.47 33.78 26.17
CA ASP A 653 -33.53 34.08 27.62
C ASP A 653 -32.34 34.97 28.08
N PRO A 654 -32.41 36.28 27.76
CA PRO A 654 -31.33 37.22 28.09
C PRO A 654 -31.06 37.34 29.61
N GLY A 655 -32.07 37.09 30.44
CA GLY A 655 -31.97 37.19 31.88
C GLY A 655 -31.06 36.15 32.50
N VAL A 656 -31.29 34.90 32.12
CA VAL A 656 -30.50 33.75 32.58
C VAL A 656 -29.07 33.83 32.06
N TRP A 657 -28.88 34.17 30.76
CA TRP A 657 -27.55 34.21 30.16
C TRP A 657 -26.69 35.35 30.72
N ARG A 658 -27.26 36.55 31.00
CA ARG A 658 -26.53 37.66 31.65
C ARG A 658 -26.10 37.31 33.06
N ALA A 659 -26.85 36.44 33.75
CA ALA A 659 -26.46 35.98 35.07
C ALA A 659 -25.30 34.97 35.03
N LEU A 660 -25.12 34.27 33.91
CA LEU A 660 -24.11 33.23 33.75
C LEU A 660 -22.84 33.73 33.03
N VAL A 661 -23.00 34.57 32.02
CA VAL A 661 -21.91 35.03 31.14
C VAL A 661 -21.68 36.53 31.33
N GLY A 662 -20.47 36.90 31.68
CA GLY A 662 -20.07 38.29 31.81
C GLY A 662 -20.11 39.06 30.49
N SER A 663 -20.28 40.38 30.58
CA SER A 663 -20.37 41.26 29.41
C SER A 663 -19.16 41.18 28.46
N GLY A 664 -17.97 40.82 28.96
CA GLY A 664 -16.77 40.63 28.17
C GLY A 664 -16.79 39.33 27.37
N GLY A 665 -17.26 38.24 27.96
CA GLY A 665 -17.45 36.94 27.30
C GLY A 665 -18.50 37.03 26.19
N LEU A 666 -19.63 37.69 26.47
CA LEU A 666 -20.70 37.87 25.50
C LEU A 666 -20.23 38.67 24.27
N ARG A 667 -19.56 39.80 24.48
CA ARG A 667 -18.99 40.59 23.38
C ARG A 667 -18.02 39.76 22.48
N THR A 668 -17.20 38.92 23.10
CA THR A 668 -16.31 38.04 22.34
C THR A 668 -17.09 37.05 21.47
N ILE A 669 -18.17 36.48 21.99
CA ILE A 669 -19.03 35.55 21.23
C ILE A 669 -19.74 36.29 20.09
N GLU A 670 -20.23 37.52 20.32
CA GLU A 670 -20.83 38.39 19.29
C GLU A 670 -19.83 38.71 18.16
N ASP A 671 -18.60 39.09 18.50
CA ASP A 671 -17.54 39.40 17.55
C ASP A 671 -17.16 38.19 16.69
N VAL A 672 -17.07 36.99 17.29
CA VAL A 672 -16.78 35.75 16.54
C VAL A 672 -17.94 35.40 15.62
N ALA A 673 -19.17 35.47 16.04
CA ALA A 673 -20.33 35.19 15.21
C ALA A 673 -20.42 36.18 14.02
N ALA A 674 -20.16 37.48 14.24
CA ALA A 674 -20.12 38.49 13.20
C ALA A 674 -18.98 38.30 12.21
N SER A 675 -17.84 37.74 12.65
CA SER A 675 -16.68 37.46 11.81
C SER A 675 -16.89 36.18 10.98
N GLY A 676 -17.52 35.16 11.54
CA GLY A 676 -17.84 33.89 10.85
C GLY A 676 -18.82 34.04 9.68
N GLY A 677 -19.64 35.10 9.68
CA GLY A 677 -20.52 35.45 8.55
C GLY A 677 -19.82 36.06 7.34
N ARG A 678 -18.54 36.44 7.45
CA ARG A 678 -17.76 37.15 6.38
C ARG A 678 -16.69 36.31 5.69
N THR A 679 -16.44 35.10 6.12
CA THR A 679 -15.39 34.25 5.51
C THR A 679 -15.96 32.93 5.05
N ALA A 680 -16.48 32.89 3.81
CA ALA A 680 -16.44 31.70 2.99
C ALA A 680 -15.74 32.05 1.69
N PRO A 681 -14.44 31.79 1.52
CA PRO A 681 -13.94 31.30 0.26
C PRO A 681 -13.76 29.77 0.36
N ALA A 682 -14.24 29.11 -0.70
CA ALA A 682 -13.95 27.72 -0.99
C ALA A 682 -12.43 27.48 -1.01
N GLY A 683 -11.93 26.80 0.00
CA GLY A 683 -10.54 26.37 0.11
C GLY A 683 -10.54 25.10 0.93
N THR A 684 -10.12 24.00 0.32
CA THR A 684 -9.85 22.67 0.88
C THR A 684 -9.36 22.74 2.34
N PRO A 685 -9.95 22.01 3.28
CA PRO A 685 -9.40 21.93 4.62
C PRO A 685 -8.12 21.09 4.61
N ASP A 686 -6.99 21.74 4.90
CA ASP A 686 -5.78 21.09 5.38
C ASP A 686 -6.10 20.30 6.65
N ALA A 687 -6.07 18.98 6.55
CA ALA A 687 -6.38 18.04 7.63
C ALA A 687 -5.21 17.83 8.61
N GLU A 688 -4.38 18.84 8.83
CA GLU A 688 -3.24 18.75 9.76
C GLU A 688 -3.15 19.97 10.67
N ARG A 689 -4.01 20.04 11.67
CA ARG A 689 -3.71 20.74 12.95
C ARG A 689 -4.71 20.37 14.03
N VAL A 690 -4.61 19.15 14.52
CA VAL A 690 -5.09 18.84 15.88
C VAL A 690 -3.94 19.23 16.82
N PRO A 691 -4.16 20.09 17.82
CA PRO A 691 -3.11 20.42 18.78
C PRO A 691 -2.71 19.17 19.54
N SER A 692 -1.44 18.80 19.49
CA SER A 692 -0.81 17.67 20.16
C SER A 692 -0.73 17.80 21.71
N ALA A 693 -1.71 18.37 22.35
CA ALA A 693 -1.77 18.56 23.82
C ALA A 693 -2.36 17.35 24.59
N TRP A 694 -2.61 16.22 23.88
CA TRP A 694 -3.21 15.04 24.50
C TRP A 694 -2.33 13.79 24.50
N HIS A 695 -1.03 13.93 24.11
CA HIS A 695 -0.05 12.86 24.15
C HIS A 695 1.17 13.26 25.00
N SER A 696 0.96 13.39 26.30
CA SER A 696 2.05 13.31 27.29
C SER A 696 1.52 12.71 28.60
#